data_6ed5341fc72bdcdefa73e04cbe023559
#
_entry.id   6ed5341fc72bdcdefa73e04cbe023559
#
_cell.length_a   1.000
_cell.length_b   1.000
_cell.length_c   1.000
_cell.angle_alpha   90.00
_cell.angle_beta   90.00
_cell.angle_gamma   90.00
#
_symmetry.space_group_name_H-M   'P 1'
#
loop_
_entity.id
_entity.type
_entity.pdbx_description
1 polymer ?
#
loop_
_entity_poly.entity_id
_entity_poly.type
_entity_poly.pdbx_seq_one_letter_code
_entity_poly.pdbx_strand_id
1 'polypeptide(L)'
;MLTETVSLTTDLEQAYFQYAVETITDRALPRVEDGLKPVQRRILYAMHDMGLLHDKPHRKSARVVGEVLGKYHPHGDQSVYLAMVRMGQDFAMRHPLIDGQGNFGSVDGDPPAAMRYTEARLDEIAEFVLQDIDQDTVDFVDNFDGSLQEPVILPAALPNLLVNGAMGIAVGMATNIPPHNLGEVCDAVAHVAGHWSKRSKITVDELMEIIPGPDFPTGGVIYRYRDDPSANSGRGPSGNSKVDTIRAAYETGQERIVTQARVDMEDIGGGKFNIVVTELPYAVQKSTVLERIAREVREGKISGVTDLRDESDHEGMRAIIEVSRVADAHEVLESVLSHSQLRETFGVNALALVAEQVNGDTIVRPQRLSLLDMLVYFVEHRLNVIVRRSRYELEKRQARLHIVEGLLKALDIIDQVIDTIRRSRTSETAERNLIKEFKFTQLQAQAILAMQLRRLAALERRKLADEEKELKARIQYLKGLLRSEKRRLEVVVEETQTIKEKFATPRKTVILTEERPRGSIVTEAELAVPEEPQVVVVTTRGVQRHDASRFGYRVSAGATSRAVEAHRIYLRAEPEDTVVLVSDRGRAWWGTVGRLPRSAGFEDLGLSKGERVVGVGTLSEKSCLVLGTRRGQVKRVRAEDVKSSAEASWAMVIGLGGEDPSAGSGRSDAVLFAGVGGDEAQVMFFGTSRANRFVAGEVNPQATPSARGVAGIKVRKEDRLLGGAVISDPTADLGAVVVSMKGYVKRVPLREFPVQGRGGQGVLLLNQTKSTGPLVAVAAGPMDGSVDLISADEKRQRLDEVPLENRANRGEKLVELEEVAEVVVL
;
A
#
# COMPACT_ATOMS: atom_id res chain seq x y z
N MET A 1 -21.88 17.18 66.54
CA MET A 1 -21.26 17.18 65.19
C MET A 1 -19.78 17.07 65.38
N LEU A 2 -19.16 15.95 64.97
CA LEU A 2 -17.73 15.82 64.88
C LEU A 2 -17.28 16.63 63.66
N THR A 3 -16.60 17.74 63.86
CA THR A 3 -15.95 18.51 62.80
C THR A 3 -14.58 17.85 62.53
N GLU A 4 -14.50 17.13 61.42
CA GLU A 4 -13.24 16.61 60.93
C GLU A 4 -12.51 17.74 60.21
N THR A 5 -11.34 18.10 60.66
CA THR A 5 -10.47 19.11 60.04
C THR A 5 -9.62 18.42 58.97
N VAL A 6 -10.03 18.56 57.70
CA VAL A 6 -9.25 18.10 56.56
C VAL A 6 -8.34 19.21 56.08
N SER A 7 -7.08 18.89 55.75
CA SER A 7 -6.14 19.85 55.17
C SER A 7 -6.63 20.17 53.76
N LEU A 8 -6.82 21.44 53.43
CA LEU A 8 -7.24 21.89 52.08
C LEU A 8 -6.31 21.37 50.99
N THR A 9 -5.01 21.30 51.26
CA THR A 9 -4.00 20.78 50.32
C THR A 9 -4.24 19.30 50.01
N THR A 10 -4.47 18.47 51.04
CA THR A 10 -4.71 17.04 50.89
C THR A 10 -6.02 16.76 50.14
N ASP A 11 -7.05 17.55 50.44
CA ASP A 11 -8.36 17.43 49.77
C ASP A 11 -8.25 17.80 48.26
N LEU A 12 -7.54 18.89 47.94
CA LEU A 12 -7.26 19.32 46.57
C LEU A 12 -6.40 18.31 45.82
N GLU A 13 -5.37 17.72 46.43
CA GLU A 13 -4.53 16.69 45.84
C GLU A 13 -5.35 15.44 45.52
N GLN A 14 -6.20 15.00 46.45
CA GLN A 14 -7.06 13.84 46.25
C GLN A 14 -8.10 14.09 45.13
N ALA A 15 -8.78 15.24 45.16
CA ALA A 15 -9.77 15.60 44.11
C ALA A 15 -9.11 15.73 42.74
N TYR A 16 -7.92 16.34 42.65
CA TYR A 16 -7.18 16.47 41.42
C TYR A 16 -6.70 15.10 40.88
N PHE A 17 -6.25 14.22 41.75
CA PHE A 17 -5.84 12.86 41.38
C PHE A 17 -7.02 12.07 40.85
N GLN A 18 -8.19 12.12 41.51
CA GLN A 18 -9.40 11.46 41.07
C GLN A 18 -9.86 12.00 39.71
N TYR A 19 -9.87 13.31 39.52
CA TYR A 19 -10.19 13.95 38.25
C TYR A 19 -9.20 13.55 37.14
N ALA A 20 -7.89 13.45 37.44
CA ALA A 20 -6.87 13.05 36.49
C ALA A 20 -7.09 11.59 36.05
N VAL A 21 -7.34 10.68 37.00
CA VAL A 21 -7.64 9.28 36.69
C VAL A 21 -8.88 9.16 35.78
N GLU A 22 -9.98 9.80 36.19
CA GLU A 22 -11.23 9.80 35.39
C GLU A 22 -11.02 10.36 33.97
N THR A 23 -10.26 11.47 33.85
CA THR A 23 -9.95 12.05 32.54
C THR A 23 -9.14 11.12 31.67
N ILE A 24 -8.28 10.30 32.24
CA ILE A 24 -7.43 9.32 31.55
C ILE A 24 -8.28 8.11 31.14
N THR A 25 -8.98 7.48 32.09
CA THR A 25 -9.65 6.19 31.87
C THR A 25 -11.01 6.32 31.19
N ASP A 26 -11.78 7.36 31.51
CA ASP A 26 -13.19 7.45 31.16
C ASP A 26 -13.52 8.55 30.13
N ARG A 27 -12.48 9.24 29.58
CA ARG A 27 -12.70 10.34 28.64
C ARG A 27 -11.75 10.35 27.44
N ALA A 28 -10.42 10.44 27.69
CA ALA A 28 -9.49 10.87 26.66
C ALA A 28 -8.83 9.74 25.89
N LEU A 29 -8.51 8.61 26.55
CA LEU A 29 -7.77 7.53 25.94
C LEU A 29 -8.69 6.42 25.39
N PRO A 30 -8.35 5.86 24.22
CA PRO A 30 -9.07 4.70 23.67
C PRO A 30 -8.64 3.42 24.38
N ARG A 31 -9.52 2.42 24.41
CA ARG A 31 -9.15 1.03 24.71
C ARG A 31 -8.40 0.43 23.54
N VAL A 32 -7.41 -0.41 23.80
CA VAL A 32 -6.62 -1.06 22.76
C VAL A 32 -7.45 -2.07 21.97
N GLU A 33 -8.41 -2.72 22.62
CA GLU A 33 -9.21 -3.81 22.07
C GLU A 33 -10.17 -3.33 20.97
N ASP A 34 -10.88 -2.23 21.18
CA ASP A 34 -11.89 -1.72 20.24
C ASP A 34 -11.54 -0.35 19.61
N GLY A 35 -10.46 0.28 20.06
CA GLY A 35 -10.01 1.58 19.55
C GLY A 35 -10.94 2.74 19.87
N LEU A 36 -11.87 2.59 20.81
CA LEU A 36 -12.92 3.56 21.10
C LEU A 36 -12.71 4.24 22.46
N LYS A 37 -13.07 5.51 22.51
CA LYS A 37 -13.28 6.23 23.77
C LYS A 37 -14.66 5.86 24.34
N PRO A 38 -14.90 6.03 25.66
CA PRO A 38 -16.17 5.68 26.27
C PRO A 38 -17.39 6.34 25.59
N VAL A 39 -17.32 7.63 25.27
CA VAL A 39 -18.42 8.33 24.58
C VAL A 39 -18.72 7.73 23.19
N GLN A 40 -17.69 7.35 22.43
CA GLN A 40 -17.85 6.75 21.09
C GLN A 40 -18.52 5.37 21.22
N ARG A 41 -18.02 4.54 22.16
CA ARG A 41 -18.57 3.21 22.44
C ARG A 41 -20.05 3.29 22.84
N ARG A 42 -20.41 4.21 23.72
CA ARG A 42 -21.79 4.43 24.17
C ARG A 42 -22.71 4.90 23.02
N ILE A 43 -22.19 5.76 22.11
CA ILE A 43 -22.96 6.20 20.93
C ILE A 43 -23.25 5.00 20.02
N LEU A 44 -22.24 4.21 19.65
CA LEU A 44 -22.40 3.06 18.75
C LEU A 44 -23.32 2.01 19.38
N TYR A 45 -23.16 1.72 20.68
CA TYR A 45 -24.01 0.79 21.39
C TYR A 45 -25.48 1.28 21.47
N ALA A 46 -25.70 2.53 21.80
CA ALA A 46 -27.05 3.12 21.83
C ALA A 46 -27.72 3.07 20.46
N MET A 47 -27.00 3.36 19.39
CA MET A 47 -27.53 3.27 18.01
C MET A 47 -27.88 1.82 17.65
N HIS A 48 -27.08 0.85 18.07
CA HIS A 48 -27.39 -0.58 17.89
C HIS A 48 -28.65 -0.98 18.67
N ASP A 49 -28.76 -0.61 19.96
CA ASP A 49 -29.94 -0.87 20.82
C ASP A 49 -31.21 -0.26 20.25
N MET A 50 -31.12 0.92 19.62
CA MET A 50 -32.21 1.57 18.89
C MET A 50 -32.52 0.90 17.54
N GLY A 51 -31.75 -0.08 17.09
CA GLY A 51 -31.89 -0.73 15.77
C GLY A 51 -31.63 0.20 14.59
N LEU A 52 -30.72 1.19 14.73
CA LEU A 52 -30.33 2.14 13.69
C LEU A 52 -29.19 1.55 12.82
N LEU A 53 -29.44 0.42 12.20
CA LEU A 53 -28.51 -0.28 11.32
C LEU A 53 -28.41 0.40 9.95
N HIS A 54 -27.38 0.06 9.16
CA HIS A 54 -27.10 0.66 7.85
C HIS A 54 -28.26 0.52 6.85
N ASP A 55 -29.06 -0.56 6.96
CA ASP A 55 -30.21 -0.83 6.08
C ASP A 55 -31.52 -0.16 6.54
N LYS A 56 -31.50 0.55 7.67
CA LYS A 56 -32.66 1.22 8.25
C LYS A 56 -32.68 2.72 7.89
N PRO A 57 -33.85 3.38 7.95
CA PRO A 57 -33.92 4.82 7.74
C PRO A 57 -33.13 5.61 8.79
N HIS A 58 -32.49 6.69 8.36
CA HIS A 58 -31.86 7.66 9.25
C HIS A 58 -32.86 8.20 10.30
N ARG A 59 -32.32 8.60 11.44
CA ARG A 59 -33.10 9.23 12.52
C ARG A 59 -32.42 10.53 12.94
N LYS A 60 -33.22 11.47 13.43
CA LYS A 60 -32.70 12.76 13.92
C LYS A 60 -31.59 12.56 14.93
N SER A 61 -30.47 13.24 14.72
CA SER A 61 -29.29 13.16 15.59
C SER A 61 -29.63 13.49 17.05
N ALA A 62 -30.54 14.44 17.27
CA ALA A 62 -31.03 14.78 18.60
C ALA A 62 -31.67 13.60 19.34
N ARG A 63 -32.26 12.62 18.63
CA ARG A 63 -32.84 11.43 19.25
C ARG A 63 -31.72 10.50 19.74
N VAL A 64 -30.65 10.31 18.94
CA VAL A 64 -29.50 9.50 19.34
C VAL A 64 -28.79 10.13 20.54
N VAL A 65 -28.54 11.43 20.49
CA VAL A 65 -27.92 12.19 21.60
C VAL A 65 -28.75 12.05 22.87
N GLY A 66 -30.10 12.23 22.79
CA GLY A 66 -30.99 12.06 23.94
C GLY A 66 -30.96 10.67 24.56
N GLU A 67 -30.88 9.61 23.71
CA GLU A 67 -30.78 8.23 24.17
C GLU A 67 -29.47 7.97 24.91
N VAL A 68 -28.35 8.44 24.35
CA VAL A 68 -27.01 8.31 24.96
C VAL A 68 -26.95 9.03 26.30
N LEU A 69 -27.44 10.26 26.37
CA LEU A 69 -27.45 11.05 27.61
C LEU A 69 -28.30 10.43 28.70
N GLY A 70 -29.51 9.98 28.33
CA GLY A 70 -30.48 9.42 29.28
C GLY A 70 -30.09 8.05 29.81
N LYS A 71 -29.33 7.26 29.07
CA LYS A 71 -29.05 5.87 29.45
C LYS A 71 -27.60 5.60 29.85
N TYR A 72 -26.61 6.25 29.20
CA TYR A 72 -25.22 5.79 29.30
C TYR A 72 -24.19 6.88 29.63
N HIS A 73 -24.40 8.13 29.20
CA HIS A 73 -23.34 9.15 29.26
C HIS A 73 -23.85 10.49 29.79
N PRO A 74 -23.89 10.71 31.13
CA PRO A 74 -24.51 11.87 31.77
C PRO A 74 -23.61 13.13 31.69
N HIS A 75 -23.28 13.58 30.48
CA HIS A 75 -22.48 14.76 30.19
C HIS A 75 -23.22 15.72 29.24
N GLY A 76 -22.59 16.80 28.78
CA GLY A 76 -23.20 17.77 27.90
C GLY A 76 -23.62 17.20 26.54
N ASP A 77 -24.81 17.57 26.07
CA ASP A 77 -25.39 17.14 24.77
C ASP A 77 -24.49 17.49 23.57
N GLN A 78 -23.87 18.69 23.60
CA GLN A 78 -22.97 19.14 22.55
C GLN A 78 -21.73 18.26 22.43
N SER A 79 -21.17 17.76 23.54
CA SER A 79 -20.00 16.87 23.52
C SER A 79 -20.31 15.53 22.88
N VAL A 80 -21.49 14.94 23.17
CA VAL A 80 -21.98 13.70 22.56
C VAL A 80 -22.25 13.90 21.07
N TYR A 81 -22.91 15.02 20.71
CA TYR A 81 -23.20 15.33 19.34
C TYR A 81 -21.94 15.48 18.48
N LEU A 82 -20.96 16.27 18.94
CA LEU A 82 -19.71 16.47 18.22
C LEU A 82 -18.87 15.18 18.11
N ALA A 83 -18.89 14.31 19.13
CA ALA A 83 -18.25 13.00 19.04
C ALA A 83 -18.93 12.10 17.98
N MET A 84 -20.27 12.12 17.92
CA MET A 84 -21.05 11.41 16.91
C MET A 84 -20.76 11.95 15.49
N VAL A 85 -20.78 13.27 15.33
CA VAL A 85 -20.48 13.94 14.05
C VAL A 85 -19.10 13.56 13.55
N ARG A 86 -18.07 13.61 14.42
CA ARG A 86 -16.72 13.26 14.03
C ARG A 86 -16.61 11.82 13.50
N MET A 87 -17.35 10.87 14.05
CA MET A 87 -17.38 9.48 13.55
C MET A 87 -18.07 9.34 12.18
N GLY A 88 -18.78 10.35 11.71
CA GLY A 88 -19.42 10.42 10.38
C GLY A 88 -18.67 11.30 9.37
N GLN A 89 -17.51 11.88 9.73
CA GLN A 89 -16.76 12.74 8.84
C GLN A 89 -15.70 11.94 8.06
N ASP A 90 -15.74 11.92 6.76
CA ASP A 90 -14.82 11.21 5.85
C ASP A 90 -13.44 11.84 5.77
N PHE A 91 -13.30 13.11 6.17
CA PHE A 91 -12.01 13.81 6.31
C PHE A 91 -11.39 13.66 7.71
N ALA A 92 -12.13 13.14 8.69
CA ALA A 92 -11.66 12.88 10.06
C ALA A 92 -11.40 11.40 10.34
N MET A 93 -12.16 10.50 9.72
CA MET A 93 -12.10 9.05 9.88
C MET A 93 -11.69 8.40 8.56
N ARG A 94 -10.75 7.46 8.60
CA ARG A 94 -10.35 6.71 7.39
C ARG A 94 -11.49 5.83 6.89
N HIS A 95 -12.26 5.28 7.82
CA HIS A 95 -13.53 4.61 7.60
C HIS A 95 -14.55 5.14 8.61
N PRO A 96 -15.49 5.99 8.20
CA PRO A 96 -16.55 6.47 9.08
C PRO A 96 -17.35 5.33 9.70
N LEU A 97 -17.76 5.50 10.96
CA LEU A 97 -18.59 4.52 11.68
C LEU A 97 -20.08 4.94 11.71
N ILE A 98 -20.35 6.16 11.31
CA ILE A 98 -21.70 6.73 11.28
C ILE A 98 -21.97 7.25 9.87
N ASP A 99 -23.11 6.85 9.31
CA ASP A 99 -23.68 7.40 8.10
C ASP A 99 -24.59 8.58 8.46
N GLY A 100 -24.09 9.79 8.15
CA GLY A 100 -24.74 11.06 8.45
C GLY A 100 -25.46 11.66 7.25
N GLN A 101 -26.67 12.17 7.46
CA GLN A 101 -27.43 12.92 6.47
C GLN A 101 -27.59 14.38 6.91
N GLY A 102 -27.26 15.31 6.01
CA GLY A 102 -27.23 16.74 6.28
C GLY A 102 -25.82 17.27 6.45
N ASN A 103 -25.66 18.48 6.99
CA ASN A 103 -24.34 19.10 7.19
C ASN A 103 -23.66 18.55 8.46
N PHE A 104 -22.63 17.71 8.27
CA PHE A 104 -21.76 17.15 9.31
C PHE A 104 -20.43 17.93 9.45
N GLY A 105 -20.37 19.17 8.92
CA GLY A 105 -19.13 19.95 8.86
C GLY A 105 -18.39 19.75 7.56
N SER A 106 -17.31 20.50 7.36
CA SER A 106 -16.48 20.45 6.16
C SER A 106 -14.98 20.53 6.49
N VAL A 107 -14.14 20.21 5.51
CA VAL A 107 -12.69 20.40 5.59
C VAL A 107 -12.30 21.89 5.67
N ASP A 108 -13.22 22.78 5.34
CA ASP A 108 -13.07 24.23 5.50
C ASP A 108 -13.10 24.70 6.95
N GLY A 109 -13.52 23.80 7.85
CA GLY A 109 -13.68 24.11 9.28
C GLY A 109 -15.07 24.59 9.64
N ASP A 110 -16.06 24.49 8.72
CA ASP A 110 -17.43 24.78 9.04
C ASP A 110 -17.96 23.83 10.12
N PRO A 111 -18.68 24.35 11.12
CA PRO A 111 -19.30 23.51 12.14
C PRO A 111 -20.46 22.70 11.55
N PRO A 112 -20.78 21.54 12.13
CA PRO A 112 -21.99 20.81 11.76
C PRO A 112 -23.25 21.62 12.06
N ALA A 113 -24.31 21.37 11.31
CA ALA A 113 -25.63 21.93 11.62
C ALA A 113 -26.10 21.41 12.97
N ALA A 114 -27.00 22.16 13.62
CA ALA A 114 -27.57 21.75 14.92
C ALA A 114 -28.24 20.36 14.82
N MET A 115 -28.13 19.54 15.87
CA MET A 115 -28.56 18.12 15.89
C MET A 115 -30.06 17.90 15.58
N ARG A 116 -30.89 18.95 15.64
CA ARG A 116 -32.28 18.88 15.21
C ARG A 116 -32.47 18.84 13.70
N TYR A 117 -31.48 19.25 12.92
CA TYR A 117 -31.50 19.25 11.46
C TYR A 117 -30.86 18.02 10.85
N THR A 118 -29.78 17.53 11.44
CA THR A 118 -29.06 16.36 10.94
C THR A 118 -29.72 15.04 11.32
N GLU A 119 -29.45 14.01 10.54
CA GLU A 119 -29.92 12.64 10.79
C GLU A 119 -28.72 11.67 10.73
N ALA A 120 -28.83 10.56 11.44
CA ALA A 120 -27.75 9.58 11.52
C ALA A 120 -28.28 8.14 11.61
N ARG A 121 -27.46 7.20 11.19
CA ARG A 121 -27.55 5.76 11.41
C ARG A 121 -26.15 5.17 11.47
N LEU A 122 -25.99 3.91 11.85
CA LEU A 122 -24.71 3.21 11.76
C LEU A 122 -24.29 3.05 10.31
N ASP A 123 -23.02 3.24 10.03
CA ASP A 123 -22.43 2.81 8.76
C ASP A 123 -22.30 1.28 8.74
N GLU A 124 -22.25 0.68 7.55
CA GLU A 124 -22.16 -0.77 7.39
C GLU A 124 -20.91 -1.36 8.05
N ILE A 125 -19.79 -0.66 8.01
CA ILE A 125 -18.54 -1.10 8.65
C ILE A 125 -18.63 -1.08 10.18
N ALA A 126 -19.44 -0.20 10.77
CA ALA A 126 -19.64 -0.13 12.21
C ALA A 126 -20.35 -1.36 12.78
N GLU A 127 -21.14 -2.06 11.97
CA GLU A 127 -21.78 -3.29 12.40
C GLU A 127 -20.77 -4.40 12.70
N PHE A 128 -19.59 -4.38 12.05
CA PHE A 128 -18.47 -5.29 12.38
C PHE A 128 -17.79 -4.96 13.71
N VAL A 129 -17.92 -3.72 14.20
CA VAL A 129 -17.45 -3.36 15.54
C VAL A 129 -18.41 -3.92 16.62
N LEU A 130 -19.70 -4.02 16.31
CA LEU A 130 -20.78 -4.46 17.21
C LEU A 130 -21.14 -5.94 17.02
N GLN A 131 -20.56 -6.59 16.03
CA GLN A 131 -20.91 -7.97 15.65
C GLN A 131 -20.83 -8.92 16.84
N ASP A 132 -21.89 -9.73 17.02
CA ASP A 132 -21.98 -10.74 18.08
C ASP A 132 -22.09 -10.18 19.52
N ILE A 133 -22.40 -8.91 19.72
CA ILE A 133 -22.52 -8.29 21.06
C ILE A 133 -23.59 -8.99 21.92
N ASP A 134 -24.65 -9.50 21.30
CA ASP A 134 -25.75 -10.23 21.98
C ASP A 134 -25.43 -11.67 22.34
N GLN A 135 -24.17 -12.12 22.11
CA GLN A 135 -23.73 -13.49 22.29
C GLN A 135 -22.76 -13.67 23.47
N ASP A 136 -22.89 -12.86 24.51
CA ASP A 136 -22.02 -12.87 25.70
C ASP A 136 -20.51 -12.81 25.35
N THR A 137 -20.17 -12.00 24.35
CA THR A 137 -18.80 -11.88 23.81
C THR A 137 -17.90 -10.94 24.62
N VAL A 138 -18.49 -9.97 25.31
CA VAL A 138 -17.82 -8.95 26.13
C VAL A 138 -18.51 -8.82 27.48
N ASP A 139 -17.83 -8.20 28.44
CA ASP A 139 -18.38 -7.93 29.76
C ASP A 139 -19.25 -6.69 29.76
N PHE A 140 -20.31 -6.72 30.57
CA PHE A 140 -21.23 -5.62 30.80
C PHE A 140 -21.09 -5.15 32.24
N VAL A 141 -21.22 -3.85 32.46
CA VAL A 141 -21.24 -3.23 33.77
C VAL A 141 -22.49 -2.36 33.90
N ASP A 142 -22.87 -2.05 35.13
CA ASP A 142 -23.99 -1.16 35.37
C ASP A 142 -23.66 0.25 34.84
N ASN A 143 -24.64 0.90 34.25
CA ASN A 143 -24.55 2.29 33.80
C ASN A 143 -24.43 3.23 35.02
N PHE A 144 -24.34 4.56 34.79
CA PHE A 144 -24.10 5.56 35.81
C PHE A 144 -25.13 5.58 36.96
N ASP A 145 -26.37 5.13 36.75
CA ASP A 145 -27.46 5.10 37.75
C ASP A 145 -27.83 3.66 38.18
N GLY A 146 -27.18 2.64 37.66
CA GLY A 146 -27.45 1.22 37.97
C GLY A 146 -28.78 0.70 37.41
N SER A 147 -29.47 1.44 36.53
CA SER A 147 -30.75 1.02 35.93
C SER A 147 -30.60 0.11 34.71
N LEU A 148 -29.48 0.20 33.99
CA LEU A 148 -29.16 -0.53 32.78
C LEU A 148 -27.73 -1.02 32.82
N GLN A 149 -27.35 -1.81 31.80
CA GLN A 149 -25.97 -2.25 31.63
C GLN A 149 -25.41 -1.74 30.31
N GLU A 150 -24.11 -1.42 30.31
CA GLU A 150 -23.35 -1.01 29.16
C GLU A 150 -22.12 -1.90 28.94
N PRO A 151 -21.66 -2.11 27.68
CA PRO A 151 -20.49 -2.93 27.42
C PRO A 151 -19.20 -2.20 27.84
N VAL A 152 -18.29 -2.91 28.51
CA VAL A 152 -16.96 -2.40 28.88
C VAL A 152 -16.11 -2.10 27.63
N ILE A 153 -16.20 -2.99 26.63
CA ILE A 153 -15.59 -2.90 25.31
C ILE A 153 -16.54 -3.49 24.28
N LEU A 154 -16.35 -3.20 23.00
CA LEU A 154 -17.11 -3.84 21.92
C LEU A 154 -16.39 -5.07 21.39
N PRO A 155 -17.10 -6.03 20.75
CA PRO A 155 -16.50 -7.24 20.16
C PRO A 155 -15.46 -6.94 19.06
N ALA A 156 -15.62 -5.82 18.34
CA ALA A 156 -14.68 -5.21 17.40
C ALA A 156 -13.99 -6.20 16.44
N ALA A 157 -14.71 -6.72 15.46
CA ALA A 157 -14.09 -7.50 14.38
C ALA A 157 -13.21 -6.61 13.47
N LEU A 158 -13.50 -5.31 13.40
CA LEU A 158 -12.70 -4.30 12.72
C LEU A 158 -11.53 -3.86 13.63
N PRO A 159 -10.27 -3.84 13.16
CA PRO A 159 -9.12 -3.33 13.90
C PRO A 159 -9.13 -1.78 13.96
N ASN A 160 -10.16 -1.23 14.59
CA ASN A 160 -10.53 0.18 14.54
C ASN A 160 -9.44 1.12 15.06
N LEU A 161 -8.67 0.72 16.11
CA LEU A 161 -7.59 1.55 16.65
C LEU A 161 -6.54 1.92 15.59
N LEU A 162 -6.14 0.97 14.77
CA LEU A 162 -5.17 1.20 13.68
C LEU A 162 -5.82 1.83 12.46
N VAL A 163 -7.02 1.39 12.08
CA VAL A 163 -7.69 1.86 10.86
C VAL A 163 -8.09 3.33 10.97
N ASN A 164 -8.71 3.74 12.06
CA ASN A 164 -9.19 5.11 12.25
C ASN A 164 -8.27 5.98 13.13
N GLY A 165 -7.31 5.36 13.82
CA GLY A 165 -6.48 6.06 14.78
C GLY A 165 -7.26 6.58 15.98
N ALA A 166 -6.59 7.36 16.84
CA ALA A 166 -7.21 8.02 17.97
C ALA A 166 -6.43 9.28 18.34
N MET A 167 -7.14 10.33 18.74
CA MET A 167 -6.55 11.57 19.26
C MET A 167 -7.26 11.95 20.56
N GLY A 168 -6.50 12.29 21.62
CA GLY A 168 -7.07 12.70 22.89
C GLY A 168 -6.07 13.33 23.81
N ILE A 169 -6.55 14.29 24.63
CA ILE A 169 -5.73 15.02 25.61
C ILE A 169 -6.30 14.73 27.00
N ALA A 170 -5.49 14.15 27.87
CA ALA A 170 -5.78 13.89 29.26
C ALA A 170 -4.90 14.76 30.18
N VAL A 171 -5.04 14.62 31.47
CA VAL A 171 -4.16 15.29 32.46
C VAL A 171 -2.79 14.61 32.43
N GLY A 172 -1.75 15.37 32.09
CA GLY A 172 -0.37 14.89 32.07
C GLY A 172 0.01 13.96 30.91
N MET A 173 -0.92 13.58 30.04
CA MET A 173 -0.65 12.72 28.89
C MET A 173 -1.62 12.96 27.73
N ALA A 174 -1.19 12.59 26.53
CA ALA A 174 -2.03 12.69 25.35
C ALA A 174 -1.83 11.46 24.47
N THR A 175 -2.83 11.09 23.71
CA THR A 175 -2.72 10.08 22.64
C THR A 175 -2.90 10.73 21.27
N ASN A 176 -2.12 10.26 20.30
CA ASN A 176 -2.24 10.65 18.90
C ASN A 176 -1.76 9.50 18.02
N ILE A 177 -2.68 8.60 17.70
CA ILE A 177 -2.44 7.42 16.88
C ILE A 177 -2.93 7.73 15.46
N PRO A 178 -2.05 7.65 14.44
CA PRO A 178 -2.45 7.93 13.07
C PRO A 178 -3.35 6.82 12.49
N PRO A 179 -4.27 7.15 11.58
CA PRO A 179 -5.03 6.18 10.81
C PRO A 179 -4.14 5.44 9.79
N HIS A 180 -4.58 4.22 9.41
CA HIS A 180 -3.87 3.35 8.46
C HIS A 180 -4.82 2.76 7.42
N ASN A 181 -4.27 2.26 6.32
CA ASN A 181 -5.04 1.59 5.29
C ASN A 181 -5.65 0.27 5.80
N LEU A 182 -6.94 0.10 5.60
CA LEU A 182 -7.67 -1.08 6.10
C LEU A 182 -7.12 -2.39 5.52
N GLY A 183 -6.85 -2.42 4.21
CA GLY A 183 -6.34 -3.61 3.54
C GLY A 183 -5.00 -4.05 4.11
N GLU A 184 -4.07 -3.10 4.30
CA GLU A 184 -2.75 -3.33 4.89
C GLU A 184 -2.85 -3.81 6.35
N VAL A 185 -3.70 -3.19 7.14
CA VAL A 185 -3.92 -3.61 8.56
C VAL A 185 -4.50 -5.01 8.62
N CYS A 186 -5.45 -5.37 7.75
CA CYS A 186 -5.99 -6.71 7.67
C CYS A 186 -4.92 -7.76 7.31
N ASP A 187 -4.04 -7.45 6.35
CA ASP A 187 -2.93 -8.31 5.98
C ASP A 187 -1.93 -8.49 7.15
N ALA A 188 -1.64 -7.42 7.88
CA ALA A 188 -0.78 -7.48 9.06
C ALA A 188 -1.40 -8.31 10.20
N VAL A 189 -2.71 -8.19 10.43
CA VAL A 189 -3.43 -9.06 11.39
C VAL A 189 -3.34 -10.52 10.97
N ALA A 190 -3.53 -10.83 9.68
CA ALA A 190 -3.40 -12.17 9.14
C ALA A 190 -1.95 -12.70 9.29
N HIS A 191 -0.95 -11.86 9.05
CA HIS A 191 0.47 -12.20 9.24
C HIS A 191 0.77 -12.54 10.70
N VAL A 192 0.36 -11.70 11.64
CA VAL A 192 0.56 -11.93 13.09
C VAL A 192 -0.16 -13.20 13.54
N ALA A 193 -1.42 -13.41 13.12
CA ALA A 193 -2.18 -14.62 13.43
C ALA A 193 -1.52 -15.88 12.86
N GLY A 194 -0.98 -15.83 11.66
CA GLY A 194 -0.24 -16.94 11.03
C GLY A 194 1.05 -17.31 11.75
N HIS A 195 1.70 -16.34 12.39
CA HIS A 195 2.96 -16.51 13.14
C HIS A 195 2.77 -16.45 14.66
N TRP A 196 1.56 -16.70 15.17
CA TRP A 196 1.15 -16.48 16.56
C TRP A 196 2.08 -17.09 17.61
N SER A 197 2.54 -18.32 17.42
CA SER A 197 3.47 -18.99 18.34
C SER A 197 4.86 -18.36 18.39
N LYS A 198 5.22 -17.55 17.40
CA LYS A 198 6.50 -16.86 17.27
C LYS A 198 6.33 -15.34 17.19
N ARG A 199 5.16 -14.81 17.60
CA ARG A 199 4.82 -13.39 17.45
C ARG A 199 5.85 -12.43 18.05
N SER A 200 6.53 -12.83 19.13
CA SER A 200 7.61 -12.03 19.73
C SER A 200 8.88 -11.90 18.87
N LYS A 201 8.98 -12.64 17.76
CA LYS A 201 10.10 -12.57 16.81
C LYS A 201 9.76 -11.79 15.55
N ILE A 202 8.51 -11.40 15.38
CA ILE A 202 8.10 -10.55 14.25
C ILE A 202 8.79 -9.20 14.41
N THR A 203 9.50 -8.77 13.37
CA THR A 203 10.23 -7.52 13.36
C THR A 203 9.36 -6.38 12.84
N VAL A 204 9.73 -5.15 13.19
CA VAL A 204 9.06 -3.95 12.66
C VAL A 204 9.27 -3.86 11.14
N ASP A 205 10.42 -4.30 10.63
CA ASP A 205 10.71 -4.28 9.20
C ASP A 205 9.77 -5.21 8.42
N GLU A 206 9.49 -6.43 8.91
CA GLU A 206 8.48 -7.33 8.33
C GLU A 206 7.07 -6.71 8.30
N LEU A 207 6.70 -6.00 9.36
CA LEU A 207 5.41 -5.30 9.41
C LEU A 207 5.35 -4.10 8.47
N MET A 208 6.49 -3.41 8.27
CA MET A 208 6.56 -2.26 7.35
C MET A 208 6.52 -2.66 5.87
N GLU A 209 6.82 -3.90 5.52
CA GLU A 209 6.56 -4.44 4.17
C GLU A 209 5.05 -4.54 3.90
N ILE A 210 4.23 -4.69 4.94
CA ILE A 210 2.77 -4.81 4.84
C ILE A 210 2.09 -3.45 5.10
N ILE A 211 2.50 -2.73 6.14
CA ILE A 211 2.00 -1.39 6.51
C ILE A 211 3.16 -0.40 6.37
N PRO A 212 3.40 0.15 5.18
CA PRO A 212 4.56 1.02 4.94
C PRO A 212 4.52 2.35 5.69
N GLY A 213 3.35 2.76 6.18
CA GLY A 213 3.15 4.00 6.94
C GLY A 213 1.68 4.34 7.19
N PRO A 214 1.39 5.43 7.89
CA PRO A 214 0.05 5.98 8.05
C PRO A 214 -0.67 6.23 6.72
N ASP A 215 -2.01 6.19 6.74
CA ASP A 215 -2.86 6.48 5.59
C ASP A 215 -4.00 7.43 6.01
N PHE A 216 -3.76 8.72 5.84
CA PHE A 216 -4.68 9.77 6.29
C PHE A 216 -5.92 9.88 5.39
N PRO A 217 -7.11 10.14 5.95
CA PRO A 217 -8.34 10.31 5.17
C PRO A 217 -8.27 11.46 4.17
N THR A 218 -7.51 12.52 4.47
CA THR A 218 -7.29 13.68 3.61
C THR A 218 -6.18 13.48 2.56
N GLY A 219 -5.54 12.29 2.51
CA GLY A 219 -4.44 12.03 1.58
C GLY A 219 -3.14 12.73 2.00
N GLY A 220 -2.60 13.57 1.13
CA GLY A 220 -1.35 14.30 1.34
C GLY A 220 -0.10 13.41 1.20
N VAL A 221 1.02 13.97 1.59
CA VAL A 221 2.35 13.37 1.46
C VAL A 221 3.01 13.28 2.82
N ILE A 222 3.69 12.17 3.13
CA ILE A 222 4.51 12.00 4.32
C ILE A 222 5.95 11.68 3.96
N TYR A 223 6.89 12.19 4.76
CA TYR A 223 8.32 11.97 4.59
C TYR A 223 8.77 10.87 5.54
N ARG A 224 9.30 9.77 4.98
CA ARG A 224 9.81 8.65 5.76
C ARG A 224 11.07 9.02 6.55
N TYR A 225 11.96 9.82 5.96
CA TYR A 225 13.24 10.17 6.54
C TYR A 225 13.32 11.62 6.97
N ARG A 226 14.01 11.87 8.07
CA ARG A 226 14.32 13.21 8.60
C ARG A 226 15.81 13.28 8.96
N ASP A 227 16.42 14.44 8.75
CA ASP A 227 17.79 14.69 9.20
C ASP A 227 17.87 14.55 10.73
N ASP A 228 18.90 13.87 11.20
CA ASP A 228 19.17 13.73 12.64
C ASP A 228 19.87 15.00 13.16
N PRO A 229 19.19 15.83 13.98
CA PRO A 229 19.80 17.05 14.52
C PRO A 229 20.95 16.77 15.50
N SER A 230 21.08 15.53 16.01
CA SER A 230 22.15 15.13 16.96
C SER A 230 23.44 14.73 16.23
N ALA A 231 23.39 14.40 14.93
CA ALA A 231 24.55 13.99 14.14
C ALA A 231 25.58 15.12 13.90
N ASN A 232 25.18 16.37 14.09
CA ASN A 232 26.04 17.55 13.91
C ASN A 232 26.99 17.85 15.08
N SER A 233 27.01 17.04 16.16
CA SER A 233 27.88 17.26 17.33
C SER A 233 29.21 16.54 17.29
N GLY A 234 29.53 15.76 16.24
CA GLY A 234 30.76 15.01 16.08
C GLY A 234 31.50 15.37 14.79
N ARG A 235 32.70 15.97 14.90
CA ARG A 235 33.63 16.25 13.81
C ARG A 235 34.00 14.97 13.07
N GLY A 236 33.42 14.74 11.88
CA GLY A 236 33.86 13.73 10.92
C GLY A 236 33.24 13.99 9.54
N PRO A 237 33.97 13.79 8.42
CA PRO A 237 33.49 14.09 7.07
C PRO A 237 32.66 12.94 6.46
N SER A 238 31.68 12.40 7.18
CA SER A 238 30.80 11.36 6.64
C SER A 238 29.34 11.64 7.00
N GLY A 239 28.60 11.96 6.00
CA GLY A 239 27.17 11.79 5.78
C GLY A 239 26.21 12.11 6.92
N ASN A 240 25.25 12.98 6.66
CA ASN A 240 24.09 13.20 7.53
C ASN A 240 23.45 11.86 7.91
N SER A 241 23.44 11.52 9.20
CA SER A 241 22.68 10.40 9.72
C SER A 241 21.19 10.76 9.62
N LYS A 242 20.39 9.87 9.01
CA LYS A 242 18.95 10.04 8.85
C LYS A 242 18.21 9.14 9.81
N VAL A 243 17.09 9.64 10.31
CA VAL A 243 16.15 8.86 11.13
C VAL A 243 14.98 8.44 10.26
N ASP A 244 14.71 7.14 10.18
CA ASP A 244 13.47 6.61 9.63
C ASP A 244 12.34 6.86 10.65
N THR A 245 11.57 7.91 10.42
CA THR A 245 10.56 8.40 11.37
C THR A 245 9.35 7.46 11.47
N ILE A 246 8.99 6.78 10.38
CA ILE A 246 7.88 5.81 10.38
C ILE A 246 8.30 4.57 11.17
N ARG A 247 9.49 4.05 10.91
CA ARG A 247 10.04 2.92 11.65
C ARG A 247 10.13 3.20 13.14
N ALA A 248 10.69 4.35 13.52
CA ALA A 248 10.81 4.75 14.91
C ALA A 248 9.44 4.91 15.59
N ALA A 249 8.44 5.47 14.88
CA ALA A 249 7.07 5.55 15.38
C ALA A 249 6.47 4.17 15.63
N TYR A 250 6.67 3.21 14.74
CA TYR A 250 6.14 1.86 14.86
C TYR A 250 6.84 1.02 15.91
N GLU A 251 8.14 1.24 16.12
CA GLU A 251 8.94 0.54 17.14
C GLU A 251 8.68 1.05 18.54
N THR A 252 8.65 2.39 18.71
CA THR A 252 8.61 3.03 20.03
C THR A 252 7.23 3.54 20.45
N GLY A 253 6.29 3.63 19.51
CA GLY A 253 4.99 4.29 19.70
C GLY A 253 5.08 5.82 19.80
N GLN A 254 6.24 6.44 19.54
CA GLN A 254 6.41 7.88 19.61
C GLN A 254 7.43 8.40 18.62
N GLU A 255 7.02 9.29 17.72
CA GLU A 255 7.91 10.01 16.79
C GLU A 255 7.15 11.17 16.12
N ARG A 256 7.87 12.01 15.40
CA ARG A 256 7.34 13.13 14.63
C ARG A 256 7.49 12.86 13.13
N ILE A 257 6.36 12.69 12.45
CA ILE A 257 6.31 12.45 11.00
C ILE A 257 5.97 13.77 10.32
N VAL A 258 6.76 14.18 9.33
CA VAL A 258 6.47 15.38 8.54
C VAL A 258 5.39 15.03 7.52
N THR A 259 4.31 15.80 7.52
CA THR A 259 3.19 15.72 6.58
C THR A 259 3.14 16.97 5.73
N GLN A 260 2.77 16.85 4.47
CA GLN A 260 2.69 17.94 3.52
C GLN A 260 1.42 17.82 2.68
N ALA A 261 0.86 18.96 2.31
CA ALA A 261 -0.20 19.09 1.33
C ALA A 261 0.23 18.50 -0.01
N ARG A 262 -0.73 18.00 -0.78
CA ARG A 262 -0.52 17.69 -2.19
C ARG A 262 -0.68 18.97 -2.99
N VAL A 263 0.35 19.32 -3.73
CA VAL A 263 0.40 20.55 -4.54
C VAL A 263 0.82 20.24 -5.96
N ASP A 264 0.23 20.95 -6.92
CA ASP A 264 0.61 20.92 -8.32
C ASP A 264 0.95 22.34 -8.81
N MET A 265 1.71 22.44 -9.91
CA MET A 265 2.05 23.71 -10.56
C MET A 265 1.44 23.74 -11.95
N GLU A 266 0.56 24.71 -12.18
CA GLU A 266 -0.07 24.94 -13.46
C GLU A 266 0.56 26.16 -14.14
N ASP A 267 1.07 25.99 -15.36
CA ASP A 267 1.47 27.09 -16.23
C ASP A 267 0.24 27.66 -16.93
N ILE A 268 -0.16 28.85 -16.54
CA ILE A 268 -1.30 29.58 -17.15
C ILE A 268 -0.89 30.46 -18.35
N GLY A 269 0.35 30.34 -18.77
CA GLY A 269 0.92 31.09 -19.89
C GLY A 269 1.40 32.49 -19.53
N GLY A 270 2.25 33.05 -20.40
CA GLY A 270 2.81 34.39 -20.21
C GLY A 270 3.79 34.50 -19.03
N GLY A 271 4.36 33.39 -18.57
CA GLY A 271 5.29 33.31 -17.43
C GLY A 271 4.59 33.41 -16.07
N LYS A 272 3.31 33.14 -15.99
CA LYS A 272 2.55 33.04 -14.74
C LYS A 272 2.31 31.59 -14.38
N PHE A 273 2.42 31.30 -13.10
CA PHE A 273 2.14 29.97 -12.54
C PHE A 273 1.10 30.06 -11.42
N ASN A 274 0.29 29.01 -11.32
CA ASN A 274 -0.55 28.77 -10.17
C ASN A 274 0.04 27.59 -9.38
N ILE A 275 0.15 27.73 -8.06
CA ILE A 275 0.34 26.64 -7.13
C ILE A 275 -1.06 26.18 -6.73
N VAL A 276 -1.43 24.95 -7.08
CA VAL A 276 -2.74 24.37 -6.84
C VAL A 276 -2.62 23.36 -5.71
N VAL A 277 -3.38 23.55 -4.64
CA VAL A 277 -3.44 22.64 -3.50
C VAL A 277 -4.68 21.77 -3.65
N THR A 278 -4.49 20.45 -3.76
CA THR A 278 -5.55 19.46 -3.97
C THR A 278 -5.85 18.64 -2.72
N GLU A 279 -4.86 18.45 -1.81
CA GLU A 279 -5.03 17.74 -0.56
C GLU A 279 -4.30 18.47 0.57
N LEU A 280 -4.83 18.40 1.79
CA LEU A 280 -4.24 19.04 2.98
C LEU A 280 -3.64 18.01 3.94
N PRO A 281 -2.67 18.41 4.77
CA PRO A 281 -2.23 17.60 5.89
C PRO A 281 -3.42 17.26 6.81
N TYR A 282 -3.38 16.08 7.43
CA TYR A 282 -4.45 15.61 8.29
C TYR A 282 -4.71 16.56 9.47
N ALA A 283 -5.99 16.79 9.76
CA ALA A 283 -6.49 17.69 10.80
C ALA A 283 -6.17 19.18 10.59
N VAL A 284 -5.82 19.58 9.37
CA VAL A 284 -5.63 20.98 8.98
C VAL A 284 -6.88 21.49 8.27
N GLN A 285 -7.34 22.69 8.61
CA GLN A 285 -8.50 23.34 8.02
C GLN A 285 -8.10 24.27 6.87
N LYS A 286 -8.76 24.15 5.72
CA LYS A 286 -8.44 24.91 4.50
C LYS A 286 -8.52 26.43 4.73
N SER A 287 -9.60 26.91 5.32
CA SER A 287 -9.79 28.35 5.59
C SER A 287 -8.67 28.93 6.44
N THR A 288 -8.28 28.24 7.52
CA THR A 288 -7.18 28.67 8.41
C THR A 288 -5.84 28.73 7.67
N VAL A 289 -5.57 27.79 6.76
CA VAL A 289 -4.34 27.79 5.93
C VAL A 289 -4.31 28.99 5.01
N LEU A 290 -5.40 29.24 4.27
CA LEU A 290 -5.48 30.36 3.33
C LEU A 290 -5.37 31.70 4.04
N GLU A 291 -6.05 31.89 5.18
CA GLU A 291 -5.93 33.08 6.02
C GLU A 291 -4.51 33.31 6.53
N ARG A 292 -3.82 32.22 6.95
CA ARG A 292 -2.43 32.29 7.41
C ARG A 292 -1.51 32.69 6.26
N ILE A 293 -1.63 32.07 5.07
CA ILE A 293 -0.84 32.45 3.88
C ILE A 293 -1.07 33.93 3.55
N ALA A 294 -2.33 34.39 3.50
CA ALA A 294 -2.66 35.78 3.23
C ALA A 294 -2.04 36.76 4.24
N ARG A 295 -1.98 36.35 5.52
CA ARG A 295 -1.34 37.15 6.58
C ARG A 295 0.18 37.21 6.39
N GLU A 296 0.85 36.06 6.17
CA GLU A 296 2.30 36.00 5.98
C GLU A 296 2.76 36.73 4.71
N VAL A 297 1.93 36.76 3.64
CA VAL A 297 2.14 37.56 2.45
C VAL A 297 2.08 39.07 2.76
N ARG A 298 1.05 39.49 3.54
CA ARG A 298 0.90 40.92 3.94
C ARG A 298 2.03 41.38 4.88
N GLU A 299 2.56 40.48 5.69
CA GLU A 299 3.71 40.75 6.58
C GLU A 299 5.06 40.70 5.84
N GLY A 300 5.07 40.37 4.54
CA GLY A 300 6.26 40.30 3.71
C GLY A 300 7.17 39.11 3.93
N LYS A 301 6.71 38.06 4.69
CA LYS A 301 7.45 36.83 4.91
C LYS A 301 7.36 35.88 3.72
N ILE A 302 6.25 35.92 3.01
CA ILE A 302 6.04 35.24 1.73
C ILE A 302 5.98 36.28 0.66
N SER A 303 6.92 36.25 -0.28
CA SER A 303 6.98 37.14 -1.43
C SER A 303 6.61 36.40 -2.72
N GLY A 304 6.15 37.16 -3.75
CA GLY A 304 5.85 36.57 -5.06
C GLY A 304 4.44 36.00 -5.22
N VAL A 305 3.58 36.04 -4.23
CA VAL A 305 2.16 35.70 -4.32
C VAL A 305 1.37 36.96 -4.74
N THR A 306 0.50 36.83 -5.77
CA THR A 306 -0.35 37.90 -6.26
C THR A 306 -1.78 37.78 -5.84
N ASP A 307 -2.31 36.57 -5.77
CA ASP A 307 -3.71 36.32 -5.39
C ASP A 307 -3.86 34.93 -4.73
N LEU A 308 -4.94 34.76 -3.93
CA LEU A 308 -5.34 33.53 -3.29
C LEU A 308 -6.82 33.29 -3.56
N ARG A 309 -7.15 32.16 -4.15
CA ARG A 309 -8.52 31.77 -4.49
C ARG A 309 -8.85 30.38 -4.03
N ASP A 310 -10.08 30.18 -3.61
CA ASP A 310 -10.67 28.86 -3.38
C ASP A 310 -11.62 28.54 -4.52
N GLU A 311 -11.25 27.56 -5.33
CA GLU A 311 -12.02 27.06 -6.48
C GLU A 311 -12.54 25.64 -6.22
N SER A 312 -12.59 25.22 -4.94
CA SER A 312 -13.09 23.89 -4.56
C SER A 312 -14.56 23.74 -4.93
N ASP A 313 -14.92 22.60 -5.49
CA ASP A 313 -16.28 22.26 -5.89
C ASP A 313 -16.62 20.81 -5.55
N HIS A 314 -17.67 20.23 -6.18
CA HIS A 314 -18.08 18.85 -5.98
C HIS A 314 -17.12 17.81 -6.58
N GLU A 315 -16.20 18.22 -7.45
CA GLU A 315 -15.15 17.34 -8.02
C GLU A 315 -13.94 17.21 -7.08
N GLY A 316 -13.74 18.18 -6.18
CA GLY A 316 -12.68 18.09 -5.18
C GLY A 316 -12.19 19.44 -4.65
N MET A 317 -11.19 19.35 -3.80
CA MET A 317 -10.53 20.52 -3.24
C MET A 317 -9.55 21.11 -4.26
N ARG A 318 -9.66 22.44 -4.48
CA ARG A 318 -8.80 23.20 -5.37
C ARG A 318 -8.55 24.60 -4.80
N ALA A 319 -7.51 24.76 -4.01
CA ALA A 319 -7.08 26.08 -3.52
C ALA A 319 -5.90 26.55 -4.36
N ILE A 320 -6.01 27.78 -4.91
CA ILE A 320 -5.05 28.36 -5.87
C ILE A 320 -4.27 29.50 -5.21
N ILE A 321 -2.95 29.43 -5.37
CA ILE A 321 -2.01 30.50 -5.00
C ILE A 321 -1.38 31.00 -6.30
N GLU A 322 -1.78 32.21 -6.78
CA GLU A 322 -1.26 32.81 -8.00
C GLU A 322 0.13 33.38 -7.77
N VAL A 323 1.10 32.99 -8.59
CA VAL A 323 2.49 33.43 -8.50
C VAL A 323 2.77 34.57 -9.46
N SER A 324 3.52 35.57 -9.01
CA SER A 324 3.96 36.71 -9.82
C SER A 324 4.89 36.26 -10.93
N ARG A 325 4.77 36.90 -12.11
CA ARG A 325 5.63 36.65 -13.29
C ARG A 325 7.14 36.83 -13.04
N VAL A 326 7.51 37.65 -12.05
CA VAL A 326 8.92 37.96 -11.75
C VAL A 326 9.50 37.09 -10.64
N ALA A 327 8.68 36.25 -10.01
CA ALA A 327 9.09 35.33 -8.93
C ALA A 327 9.32 33.94 -9.48
N ASP A 328 10.30 33.25 -8.91
CA ASP A 328 10.46 31.80 -9.14
C ASP A 328 9.36 31.02 -8.39
N ALA A 329 8.55 30.25 -9.13
CA ALA A 329 7.42 29.55 -8.57
C ALA A 329 7.84 28.47 -7.53
N HIS A 330 9.04 27.88 -7.68
CA HIS A 330 9.56 26.92 -6.73
C HIS A 330 10.01 27.58 -5.42
N GLU A 331 10.65 28.77 -5.50
CA GLU A 331 11.01 29.53 -4.30
C GLU A 331 9.78 30.02 -3.55
N VAL A 332 8.74 30.45 -4.27
CA VAL A 332 7.46 30.84 -3.68
C VAL A 332 6.81 29.65 -2.98
N LEU A 333 6.77 28.48 -3.62
CA LEU A 333 6.21 27.28 -3.02
C LEU A 333 6.95 26.91 -1.73
N GLU A 334 8.29 26.86 -1.73
CA GLU A 334 9.04 26.53 -0.52
C GLU A 334 8.80 27.55 0.60
N SER A 335 8.68 28.82 0.25
CA SER A 335 8.31 29.88 1.21
C SER A 335 6.91 29.66 1.79
N VAL A 336 5.94 29.30 0.94
CA VAL A 336 4.57 28.97 1.37
C VAL A 336 4.54 27.74 2.28
N LEU A 337 5.23 26.66 1.91
CA LEU A 337 5.32 25.44 2.71
C LEU A 337 6.03 25.66 4.06
N SER A 338 6.99 26.58 4.12
CA SER A 338 7.77 26.87 5.34
C SER A 338 7.00 27.76 6.33
N HIS A 339 6.12 28.65 5.84
CA HIS A 339 5.43 29.65 6.66
C HIS A 339 3.94 29.35 6.87
N SER A 340 3.43 28.23 6.30
CA SER A 340 2.03 27.84 6.45
C SER A 340 1.88 26.41 7.01
N GLN A 341 0.63 26.00 7.22
CA GLN A 341 0.30 24.62 7.65
C GLN A 341 0.17 23.64 6.47
N LEU A 342 0.58 24.04 5.25
CA LEU A 342 0.70 23.12 4.12
C LEU A 342 1.82 22.09 4.32
N ARG A 343 2.78 22.37 5.22
CA ARG A 343 3.74 21.39 5.73
C ARG A 343 3.70 21.45 7.26
N GLU A 344 3.30 20.36 7.88
CA GLU A 344 3.13 20.22 9.33
C GLU A 344 3.81 18.96 9.85
N THR A 345 3.94 18.89 11.16
CA THR A 345 4.49 17.71 11.83
C THR A 345 3.39 16.99 12.60
N PHE A 346 3.08 15.76 12.20
CA PHE A 346 2.21 14.88 12.95
C PHE A 346 3.02 14.19 14.07
N GLY A 347 2.73 14.53 15.31
CA GLY A 347 3.38 13.92 16.48
C GLY A 347 2.70 12.61 16.86
N VAL A 348 3.26 11.48 16.48
CA VAL A 348 2.76 10.16 16.90
C VAL A 348 3.00 9.99 18.38
N ASN A 349 1.99 9.55 19.11
CA ASN A 349 2.06 9.09 20.50
C ASN A 349 1.00 8.00 20.72
N ALA A 350 1.40 6.75 20.52
CA ALA A 350 0.52 5.58 20.53
C ALA A 350 0.22 5.12 21.96
N LEU A 351 -0.49 5.96 22.71
CA LEU A 351 -0.91 5.70 24.08
C LEU A 351 -2.35 5.20 24.10
N ALA A 352 -2.58 3.99 24.63
CA ALA A 352 -3.91 3.41 24.76
C ALA A 352 -4.09 2.74 26.13
N LEU A 353 -5.33 2.49 26.52
CA LEU A 353 -5.67 1.77 27.74
C LEU A 353 -5.59 0.28 27.51
N VAL A 354 -4.80 -0.41 28.31
CA VAL A 354 -4.62 -1.87 28.27
C VAL A 354 -5.16 -2.47 29.56
N ALA A 355 -5.90 -3.57 29.46
CA ALA A 355 -6.37 -4.33 30.61
C ALA A 355 -5.35 -5.40 31.02
N GLU A 356 -4.92 -5.38 32.26
CA GLU A 356 -4.01 -6.37 32.83
C GLU A 356 -4.68 -7.12 33.99
N GLN A 357 -4.47 -8.43 34.09
CA GLN A 357 -4.90 -9.23 35.22
C GLN A 357 -3.83 -9.17 36.32
N VAL A 358 -4.14 -8.52 37.45
CA VAL A 358 -3.25 -8.39 38.59
C VAL A 358 -3.96 -8.95 39.83
N ASN A 359 -3.45 -10.05 40.38
CA ASN A 359 -4.01 -10.71 41.57
C ASN A 359 -5.49 -11.15 41.45
N GLY A 360 -5.99 -11.34 40.23
CA GLY A 360 -7.37 -11.72 39.97
C GLY A 360 -8.30 -10.55 39.63
N ASP A 361 -7.83 -9.32 39.80
CA ASP A 361 -8.55 -8.09 39.40
C ASP A 361 -8.08 -7.61 38.01
N THR A 362 -9.02 -7.08 37.23
CA THR A 362 -8.71 -6.42 35.97
C THR A 362 -8.37 -4.95 36.21
N ILE A 363 -7.10 -4.60 36.02
CA ILE A 363 -6.63 -3.22 36.14
C ILE A 363 -6.40 -2.65 34.75
N VAL A 364 -6.94 -1.46 34.47
CA VAL A 364 -6.75 -0.74 33.21
C VAL A 364 -5.68 0.32 33.40
N ARG A 365 -4.65 0.29 32.54
CA ARG A 365 -3.51 1.23 32.59
C ARG A 365 -3.21 1.84 31.24
N PRO A 366 -2.82 3.13 31.18
CA PRO A 366 -2.29 3.72 29.97
C PRO A 366 -0.91 3.14 29.65
N GLN A 367 -0.74 2.64 28.43
CA GLN A 367 0.51 2.09 27.94
C GLN A 367 0.82 2.64 26.55
N ARG A 368 2.11 2.97 26.30
CA ARG A 368 2.58 3.28 24.95
C ARG A 368 2.85 1.98 24.23
N LEU A 369 2.33 1.85 23.01
CA LEU A 369 2.30 0.62 22.25
C LEU A 369 3.10 0.75 20.95
N SER A 370 3.88 -0.27 20.63
CA SER A 370 4.43 -0.46 19.27
C SER A 370 3.32 -0.90 18.30
N LEU A 371 3.61 -0.88 16.99
CA LEU A 371 2.68 -1.41 15.98
C LEU A 371 2.38 -2.90 16.25
N LEU A 372 3.41 -3.66 16.58
CA LEU A 372 3.25 -5.09 16.90
C LEU A 372 2.34 -5.30 18.13
N ASP A 373 2.52 -4.51 19.19
CA ASP A 373 1.68 -4.63 20.38
C ASP A 373 0.21 -4.38 20.06
N MET A 374 -0.11 -3.33 19.28
CA MET A 374 -1.49 -3.04 18.87
C MET A 374 -2.12 -4.18 18.09
N LEU A 375 -1.38 -4.79 17.17
CA LEU A 375 -1.83 -5.96 16.39
C LEU A 375 -2.02 -7.19 17.28
N VAL A 376 -1.11 -7.45 18.20
CA VAL A 376 -1.19 -8.59 19.13
C VAL A 376 -2.39 -8.45 20.06
N TYR A 377 -2.61 -7.29 20.68
CA TYR A 377 -3.76 -7.06 21.55
C TYR A 377 -5.10 -7.22 20.78
N PHE A 378 -5.14 -6.75 19.55
CA PHE A 378 -6.33 -6.95 18.70
C PHE A 378 -6.59 -8.45 18.46
N VAL A 379 -5.58 -9.23 18.06
CA VAL A 379 -5.73 -10.66 17.83
C VAL A 379 -6.12 -11.39 19.12
N GLU A 380 -5.53 -11.04 20.26
CA GLU A 380 -5.89 -11.59 21.58
C GLU A 380 -7.35 -11.29 21.92
N HIS A 381 -7.80 -10.08 21.71
CA HIS A 381 -9.20 -9.70 21.90
C HIS A 381 -10.13 -10.52 21.00
N ARG A 382 -9.82 -10.64 19.70
CA ARG A 382 -10.62 -11.46 18.78
C ARG A 382 -10.67 -12.94 19.20
N LEU A 383 -9.55 -13.51 19.64
CA LEU A 383 -9.52 -14.88 20.16
C LEU A 383 -10.48 -15.07 21.35
N ASN A 384 -10.53 -14.11 22.27
CA ASN A 384 -11.44 -14.11 23.42
C ASN A 384 -12.90 -14.01 22.97
N VAL A 385 -13.22 -13.10 22.06
CA VAL A 385 -14.57 -12.95 21.48
C VAL A 385 -15.03 -14.24 20.82
N ILE A 386 -14.18 -14.87 20.00
CA ILE A 386 -14.49 -16.15 19.33
C ILE A 386 -14.72 -17.27 20.35
N VAL A 387 -13.94 -17.33 21.43
CA VAL A 387 -14.14 -18.33 22.49
C VAL A 387 -15.49 -18.12 23.19
N ARG A 388 -15.82 -16.89 23.59
CA ARG A 388 -17.08 -16.57 24.28
C ARG A 388 -18.27 -16.81 23.36
N ARG A 389 -18.26 -16.30 22.15
CA ARG A 389 -19.28 -16.56 21.12
C ARG A 389 -19.51 -18.07 20.91
N SER A 390 -18.41 -18.83 20.76
CA SER A 390 -18.50 -20.27 20.53
C SER A 390 -19.06 -21.02 21.72
N ARG A 391 -18.80 -20.60 22.97
CA ARG A 391 -19.41 -21.16 24.16
C ARG A 391 -20.91 -20.90 24.21
N TYR A 392 -21.31 -19.64 23.98
CA TYR A 392 -22.71 -19.25 23.96
C TYR A 392 -23.50 -19.99 22.87
N GLU A 393 -22.98 -20.08 21.66
CA GLU A 393 -23.60 -20.83 20.58
C GLU A 393 -23.66 -22.33 20.91
N LEU A 394 -22.59 -22.91 21.46
CA LEU A 394 -22.54 -24.31 21.84
C LEU A 394 -23.64 -24.66 22.87
N GLU A 395 -23.79 -23.84 23.89
CA GLU A 395 -24.84 -24.03 24.91
C GLU A 395 -26.23 -23.98 24.28
N LYS A 396 -26.54 -22.97 23.48
CA LYS A 396 -27.82 -22.86 22.78
C LYS A 396 -28.08 -24.04 21.84
N ARG A 397 -27.10 -24.49 21.08
CA ARG A 397 -27.23 -25.63 20.16
C ARG A 397 -27.41 -26.94 20.89
N GLN A 398 -26.70 -27.12 22.01
CA GLN A 398 -26.86 -28.31 22.85
C GLN A 398 -28.24 -28.36 23.50
N ALA A 399 -28.74 -27.23 24.04
CA ALA A 399 -30.10 -27.16 24.59
C ALA A 399 -31.16 -27.48 23.51
N ARG A 400 -30.98 -26.94 22.29
CA ARG A 400 -31.88 -27.24 21.18
C ARG A 400 -31.82 -28.70 20.73
N LEU A 401 -30.63 -29.26 20.61
CA LEU A 401 -30.42 -30.67 20.25
C LEU A 401 -31.12 -31.61 21.27
N HIS A 402 -30.96 -31.31 22.56
CA HIS A 402 -31.61 -32.06 23.63
C HIS A 402 -33.15 -32.14 23.46
N ILE A 403 -33.77 -31.03 23.06
CA ILE A 403 -35.20 -30.97 22.77
C ILE A 403 -35.54 -31.77 21.50
N VAL A 404 -34.76 -31.63 20.42
CA VAL A 404 -35.01 -32.31 19.14
C VAL A 404 -34.87 -33.83 19.30
N GLU A 405 -33.85 -34.30 20.02
CA GLU A 405 -33.68 -35.73 20.35
C GLU A 405 -34.86 -36.30 21.15
N GLY A 406 -35.41 -35.52 22.09
CA GLY A 406 -36.62 -35.89 22.83
C GLY A 406 -37.87 -36.00 21.95
N LEU A 407 -38.03 -35.02 21.01
CA LEU A 407 -39.17 -35.04 20.07
C LEU A 407 -39.04 -36.21 19.07
N LEU A 408 -37.86 -36.53 18.54
CA LEU A 408 -37.66 -37.68 17.66
C LEU A 408 -37.94 -38.99 18.37
N LYS A 409 -37.41 -39.16 19.59
CA LYS A 409 -37.70 -40.30 20.42
C LYS A 409 -39.20 -40.47 20.72
N ALA A 410 -39.92 -39.35 20.99
CA ALA A 410 -41.36 -39.39 21.19
C ALA A 410 -42.12 -39.77 19.92
N LEU A 411 -41.68 -39.31 18.74
CA LEU A 411 -42.25 -39.71 17.45
C LEU A 411 -42.03 -41.17 17.10
N ASP A 412 -40.95 -41.80 17.56
CA ASP A 412 -40.68 -43.22 17.36
C ASP A 412 -41.65 -44.12 18.19
N ILE A 413 -42.13 -43.61 19.33
CA ILE A 413 -43.04 -44.31 20.23
C ILE A 413 -44.36 -43.56 20.41
N ILE A 414 -44.84 -42.89 19.36
CA ILE A 414 -45.90 -41.85 19.43
C ILE A 414 -47.21 -42.38 20.00
N ASP A 415 -47.60 -43.65 19.66
CA ASP A 415 -48.83 -44.23 20.14
C ASP A 415 -48.83 -44.42 21.68
N GLN A 416 -47.67 -44.82 22.23
CA GLN A 416 -47.47 -44.95 23.66
C GLN A 416 -47.48 -43.63 24.39
N VAL A 417 -46.88 -42.62 23.78
CA VAL A 417 -46.89 -41.23 24.31
C VAL A 417 -48.28 -40.65 24.32
N ILE A 418 -49.06 -40.79 23.24
CA ILE A 418 -50.48 -40.36 23.17
C ILE A 418 -51.33 -41.05 24.22
N ASP A 419 -51.17 -42.37 24.39
CA ASP A 419 -51.92 -43.11 25.38
C ASP A 419 -51.62 -42.68 26.81
N THR A 420 -50.36 -42.40 27.12
CA THR A 420 -49.96 -41.90 28.44
C THR A 420 -50.51 -40.50 28.71
N ILE A 421 -50.52 -39.62 27.69
CA ILE A 421 -51.11 -38.30 27.80
C ILE A 421 -52.64 -38.39 28.03
N ARG A 422 -53.33 -39.20 27.25
CA ARG A 422 -54.77 -39.42 27.36
C ARG A 422 -55.23 -39.98 28.73
N ARG A 423 -54.44 -40.85 29.36
CA ARG A 423 -54.67 -41.40 30.68
C ARG A 423 -54.41 -40.40 31.81
N SER A 424 -53.71 -39.34 31.54
CA SER A 424 -53.35 -38.32 32.52
C SER A 424 -54.46 -37.30 32.71
N ARG A 425 -54.80 -36.96 33.99
CA ARG A 425 -55.91 -36.03 34.30
C ARG A 425 -55.54 -34.54 34.09
N THR A 426 -54.25 -34.20 34.21
CA THR A 426 -53.77 -32.87 34.08
C THR A 426 -52.45 -32.85 33.27
N SER A 427 -52.08 -31.70 32.70
CA SER A 427 -50.80 -31.54 31.97
C SER A 427 -49.59 -31.88 32.85
N GLU A 428 -49.60 -31.46 34.10
CA GLU A 428 -48.54 -31.76 35.09
C GLU A 428 -48.40 -33.24 35.36
N THR A 429 -49.57 -34.00 35.44
CA THR A 429 -49.58 -35.43 35.62
C THR A 429 -49.02 -36.11 34.35
N ALA A 430 -49.40 -35.63 33.18
CA ALA A 430 -48.86 -36.13 31.91
C ALA A 430 -47.35 -35.95 31.84
N GLU A 431 -46.84 -34.75 32.21
CA GLU A 431 -45.40 -34.47 32.28
C GLU A 431 -44.65 -35.49 33.19
N ARG A 432 -45.18 -35.68 34.42
CA ARG A 432 -44.56 -36.60 35.35
C ARG A 432 -44.59 -38.05 34.83
N ASN A 433 -45.69 -38.52 34.20
CA ASN A 433 -45.81 -39.82 33.63
C ASN A 433 -44.85 -40.03 32.45
N LEU A 434 -44.73 -39.05 31.54
CA LEU A 434 -43.74 -39.09 30.43
C LEU A 434 -42.29 -39.23 30.95
N ILE A 435 -41.95 -38.49 32.00
CA ILE A 435 -40.62 -38.57 32.63
C ILE A 435 -40.41 -39.96 33.23
N LYS A 436 -41.37 -40.49 33.97
CA LYS A 436 -41.25 -41.76 34.67
C LYS A 436 -41.19 -42.94 33.72
N GLU A 437 -42.14 -43.00 32.74
CA GLU A 437 -42.32 -44.15 31.85
C GLU A 437 -41.27 -44.20 30.74
N PHE A 438 -40.94 -43.08 30.13
CA PHE A 438 -40.05 -43.00 28.93
C PHE A 438 -38.69 -42.40 29.22
N LYS A 439 -38.39 -41.98 30.46
CA LYS A 439 -37.13 -41.35 30.87
C LYS A 439 -36.83 -40.09 30.05
N PHE A 440 -37.86 -39.30 29.73
CA PHE A 440 -37.65 -37.97 29.21
C PHE A 440 -37.21 -37.02 30.33
N THR A 441 -36.44 -35.97 29.95
CA THR A 441 -36.20 -34.88 30.88
C THR A 441 -37.42 -33.98 30.98
N GLN A 442 -37.49 -33.12 31.98
CA GLN A 442 -38.60 -32.18 32.15
C GLN A 442 -38.79 -31.32 30.91
N LEU A 443 -37.70 -30.72 30.39
CA LEU A 443 -37.73 -29.91 29.18
C LEU A 443 -38.25 -30.67 27.94
N GLN A 444 -37.81 -31.93 27.79
CA GLN A 444 -38.32 -32.80 26.71
C GLN A 444 -39.81 -33.09 26.86
N ALA A 445 -40.28 -33.44 28.07
CA ALA A 445 -41.69 -33.74 28.34
C ALA A 445 -42.57 -32.50 28.06
N GLN A 446 -42.15 -31.31 28.48
CA GLN A 446 -42.85 -30.05 28.18
C GLN A 446 -42.91 -29.75 26.69
N ALA A 447 -41.79 -29.94 25.95
CA ALA A 447 -41.75 -29.78 24.50
C ALA A 447 -42.66 -30.81 23.77
N ILE A 448 -42.77 -32.05 24.28
CA ILE A 448 -43.66 -33.08 23.74
C ILE A 448 -45.13 -32.68 23.98
N LEU A 449 -45.49 -32.22 25.16
CA LEU A 449 -46.85 -31.75 25.48
C LEU A 449 -47.25 -30.50 24.68
N ALA A 450 -46.31 -29.64 24.36
CA ALA A 450 -46.55 -28.46 23.52
C ALA A 450 -46.50 -28.75 21.99
N MET A 451 -46.28 -30.01 21.61
CA MET A 451 -46.14 -30.39 20.20
C MET A 451 -47.48 -30.33 19.47
N GLN A 452 -47.53 -29.63 18.37
CA GLN A 452 -48.73 -29.53 17.53
C GLN A 452 -48.96 -30.81 16.72
N LEU A 453 -50.19 -31.25 16.54
CA LEU A 453 -50.56 -32.45 15.78
C LEU A 453 -50.01 -32.48 14.34
N ARG A 454 -49.84 -31.33 13.70
CA ARG A 454 -49.25 -31.27 12.37
C ARG A 454 -47.82 -31.81 12.30
N ARG A 455 -47.06 -31.77 13.41
CA ARG A 455 -45.70 -32.31 13.49
C ARG A 455 -45.59 -33.81 13.46
N LEU A 456 -46.69 -34.55 13.54
CA LEU A 456 -46.75 -35.99 13.40
C LEU A 456 -46.61 -36.44 11.93
N ALA A 457 -46.72 -35.56 10.96
CA ALA A 457 -46.56 -35.88 9.55
C ALA A 457 -45.13 -36.34 9.21
N ALA A 458 -44.97 -37.29 8.28
CA ALA A 458 -43.68 -37.84 7.88
C ALA A 458 -42.69 -36.81 7.39
N LEU A 459 -43.18 -35.73 6.75
CA LEU A 459 -42.33 -34.63 6.29
C LEU A 459 -41.69 -33.82 7.44
N GLU A 460 -42.46 -33.59 8.52
CA GLU A 460 -41.97 -32.86 9.69
C GLU A 460 -41.00 -33.72 10.52
N ARG A 461 -41.20 -35.02 10.59
CA ARG A 461 -40.23 -35.96 11.20
C ARG A 461 -38.88 -35.91 10.46
N ARG A 462 -38.90 -35.85 9.11
CA ARG A 462 -37.68 -35.70 8.31
C ARG A 462 -36.95 -34.38 8.59
N LYS A 463 -37.69 -33.26 8.67
CA LYS A 463 -37.13 -31.98 9.05
C LYS A 463 -36.45 -31.97 10.43
N LEU A 464 -37.05 -32.63 11.42
CA LEU A 464 -36.41 -32.75 12.73
C LEU A 464 -35.16 -33.63 12.71
N ALA A 465 -35.12 -34.69 11.89
CA ALA A 465 -33.93 -35.52 11.71
C ALA A 465 -32.79 -34.78 10.98
N ASP A 466 -33.14 -33.96 9.98
CA ASP A 466 -32.18 -33.08 9.28
C ASP A 466 -31.64 -31.99 10.25
N GLU A 467 -32.53 -31.37 11.06
CA GLU A 467 -32.13 -30.39 12.12
C GLU A 467 -31.21 -31.06 13.16
N GLU A 468 -31.48 -32.30 13.59
CA GLU A 468 -30.60 -33.03 14.51
C GLU A 468 -29.20 -33.20 13.93
N LYS A 469 -29.10 -33.61 12.66
CA LYS A 469 -27.83 -33.80 11.96
C LYS A 469 -27.04 -32.48 11.85
N GLU A 470 -27.69 -31.39 11.49
CA GLU A 470 -27.08 -30.06 11.41
C GLU A 470 -26.58 -29.59 12.78
N LEU A 471 -27.41 -29.73 13.83
CA LEU A 471 -27.04 -29.38 15.20
C LEU A 471 -25.83 -30.21 15.69
N LYS A 472 -25.79 -31.51 15.43
CA LYS A 472 -24.66 -32.37 15.81
C LYS A 472 -23.37 -31.97 15.08
N ALA A 473 -23.45 -31.70 13.79
CA ALA A 473 -22.31 -31.22 13.00
C ALA A 473 -21.77 -29.88 13.53
N ARG A 474 -22.67 -28.93 13.78
CA ARG A 474 -22.29 -27.61 14.32
C ARG A 474 -21.70 -27.69 15.73
N ILE A 475 -22.29 -28.50 16.60
CA ILE A 475 -21.75 -28.76 17.96
C ILE A 475 -20.34 -29.38 17.89
N GLN A 476 -20.12 -30.33 16.99
CA GLN A 476 -18.79 -30.91 16.79
C GLN A 476 -17.77 -29.88 16.31
N TYR A 477 -18.15 -29.01 15.35
CA TYR A 477 -17.32 -27.91 14.89
C TYR A 477 -16.94 -26.96 16.04
N LEU A 478 -17.94 -26.47 16.83
CA LEU A 478 -17.72 -25.57 17.95
C LEU A 478 -16.82 -26.17 19.03
N LYS A 479 -17.02 -27.47 19.37
CA LYS A 479 -16.12 -28.18 20.28
C LYS A 479 -14.70 -28.27 19.74
N GLY A 480 -14.53 -28.45 18.43
CA GLY A 480 -13.23 -28.47 17.78
C GLY A 480 -12.56 -27.09 17.83
N LEU A 481 -13.33 -26.01 17.62
CA LEU A 481 -12.87 -24.63 17.67
C LEU A 481 -12.41 -24.25 19.10
N LEU A 482 -13.19 -24.62 20.12
CA LEU A 482 -12.84 -24.36 21.52
C LEU A 482 -11.59 -25.11 21.98
N ARG A 483 -11.28 -26.28 21.41
CA ARG A 483 -10.11 -27.11 21.78
C ARG A 483 -8.82 -26.64 21.08
N SER A 484 -8.91 -25.98 19.93
CA SER A 484 -7.76 -25.65 19.07
C SER A 484 -7.58 -24.14 18.89
N GLU A 485 -6.52 -23.59 19.47
CA GLU A 485 -6.14 -22.19 19.25
C GLU A 485 -5.85 -21.92 17.77
N LYS A 486 -5.19 -22.84 17.07
CA LYS A 486 -4.92 -22.73 15.64
C LYS A 486 -6.19 -22.51 14.83
N ARG A 487 -7.27 -23.28 15.10
CA ARG A 487 -8.56 -23.09 14.40
C ARG A 487 -9.20 -21.73 14.70
N ARG A 488 -9.03 -21.23 15.93
CA ARG A 488 -9.52 -19.88 16.27
C ARG A 488 -8.76 -18.79 15.53
N LEU A 489 -7.45 -18.94 15.39
CA LEU A 489 -6.62 -18.02 14.57
C LEU A 489 -7.03 -18.06 13.09
N GLU A 490 -7.33 -19.26 12.55
CA GLU A 490 -7.87 -19.39 11.19
C GLU A 490 -9.19 -18.60 11.02
N VAL A 491 -10.08 -18.63 12.03
CA VAL A 491 -11.32 -17.84 12.04
C VAL A 491 -11.02 -16.32 12.10
N VAL A 492 -10.03 -15.89 12.90
CA VAL A 492 -9.62 -14.47 12.93
C VAL A 492 -9.19 -14.02 11.54
N VAL A 493 -8.37 -14.82 10.85
CA VAL A 493 -7.92 -14.50 9.49
C VAL A 493 -9.09 -14.44 8.50
N GLU A 494 -10.01 -15.41 8.55
CA GLU A 494 -11.20 -15.46 7.68
C GLU A 494 -12.11 -14.25 7.87
N GLU A 495 -12.41 -13.87 9.12
CA GLU A 495 -13.22 -12.69 9.44
C GLU A 495 -12.54 -11.40 8.98
N THR A 496 -11.24 -11.28 9.21
CA THR A 496 -10.44 -10.12 8.78
C THR A 496 -10.38 -10.00 7.26
N GLN A 497 -10.21 -11.14 6.56
CA GLN A 497 -10.22 -11.16 5.09
C GLN A 497 -11.59 -10.76 4.51
N THR A 498 -12.68 -11.20 5.12
CA THR A 498 -14.05 -10.79 4.72
C THR A 498 -14.24 -9.28 4.82
N ILE A 499 -13.73 -8.66 5.89
CA ILE A 499 -13.78 -7.20 6.07
C ILE A 499 -12.93 -6.50 5.01
N LYS A 500 -11.73 -7.01 4.73
CA LYS A 500 -10.85 -6.49 3.69
C LYS A 500 -11.52 -6.52 2.32
N GLU A 501 -12.05 -7.67 1.90
CA GLU A 501 -12.71 -7.84 0.59
C GLU A 501 -13.89 -6.89 0.39
N LYS A 502 -14.59 -6.57 1.49
CA LYS A 502 -15.78 -5.73 1.42
C LYS A 502 -15.48 -4.22 1.46
N PHE A 503 -14.49 -3.78 2.23
CA PHE A 503 -14.29 -2.37 2.56
C PHE A 503 -12.91 -1.82 2.24
N ALA A 504 -11.95 -2.63 1.79
CA ALA A 504 -10.62 -2.11 1.46
C ALA A 504 -10.68 -1.10 0.32
N THR A 505 -10.00 0.01 0.51
CA THR A 505 -9.84 1.07 -0.49
C THR A 505 -8.37 1.33 -0.75
N PRO A 506 -7.99 1.83 -1.92
CA PRO A 506 -6.62 2.21 -2.20
C PRO A 506 -6.04 3.17 -1.16
N ARG A 507 -4.72 3.15 -1.00
CA ARG A 507 -4.00 4.10 -0.15
C ARG A 507 -4.18 5.53 -0.68
N LYS A 508 -4.50 6.46 0.21
CA LYS A 508 -4.64 7.89 -0.10
C LYS A 508 -3.33 8.65 0.10
N THR A 509 -2.63 8.38 1.20
CA THR A 509 -1.40 9.11 1.57
C THR A 509 -0.18 8.57 0.84
N VAL A 510 0.61 9.45 0.25
CA VAL A 510 1.85 9.11 -0.44
C VAL A 510 3.02 9.14 0.54
N ILE A 511 3.87 8.11 0.48
CA ILE A 511 5.06 8.00 1.31
C ILE A 511 6.29 8.28 0.45
N LEU A 512 7.02 9.34 0.77
CA LEU A 512 8.29 9.64 0.12
C LEU A 512 9.42 8.94 0.86
N THR A 513 10.08 8.01 0.16
CA THR A 513 11.22 7.24 0.65
C THR A 513 12.56 7.85 0.23
N GLU A 514 12.56 8.76 -0.75
CA GLU A 514 13.74 9.41 -1.28
C GLU A 514 13.91 10.82 -0.72
N GLU A 515 15.18 11.26 -0.65
CA GLU A 515 15.50 12.67 -0.46
C GLU A 515 15.14 13.44 -1.72
N ARG A 516 14.12 14.28 -1.63
CA ARG A 516 13.97 15.34 -2.61
C ARG A 516 14.60 16.61 -2.04
N PRO A 517 15.26 17.45 -2.85
CA PRO A 517 15.70 18.77 -2.41
C PRO A 517 14.55 19.52 -1.76
N ARG A 518 14.82 20.33 -0.75
CA ARG A 518 13.81 21.23 -0.17
C ARG A 518 13.19 22.02 -1.33
N GLY A 519 11.87 22.00 -1.46
CA GLY A 519 11.15 22.66 -2.55
C GLY A 519 10.82 21.77 -3.77
N SER A 520 11.20 20.51 -3.78
CA SER A 520 10.71 19.60 -4.83
C SER A 520 9.22 19.33 -4.64
N ILE A 521 8.48 19.53 -5.73
CA ILE A 521 7.03 19.29 -5.81
C ILE A 521 6.81 17.81 -6.12
N VAL A 522 5.87 17.21 -5.44
CA VAL A 522 5.27 15.94 -5.85
C VAL A 522 4.00 16.32 -6.58
N THR A 523 4.05 16.37 -7.90
CA THR A 523 2.88 16.71 -8.71
C THR A 523 1.89 15.56 -8.76
N GLU A 524 0.62 15.87 -8.94
CA GLU A 524 -0.44 14.86 -9.13
C GLU A 524 -0.11 13.97 -10.34
N ALA A 525 0.46 14.55 -11.39
CA ALA A 525 0.94 13.84 -12.57
C ALA A 525 2.10 12.85 -12.28
N GLU A 526 2.88 13.06 -11.22
CA GLU A 526 3.93 12.10 -10.78
C GLU A 526 3.37 10.97 -9.92
N LEU A 527 2.22 11.20 -9.28
CA LEU A 527 1.58 10.25 -8.37
C LEU A 527 0.46 9.45 -9.04
N ALA A 528 -0.14 10.00 -10.10
CA ALA A 528 -1.13 9.28 -10.89
C ALA A 528 -0.45 8.13 -11.64
N VAL A 529 -0.84 6.90 -11.35
CA VAL A 529 -0.51 5.76 -12.22
C VAL A 529 -1.28 6.00 -13.51
N PRO A 530 -0.60 6.13 -14.67
CA PRO A 530 -1.31 6.38 -15.94
C PRO A 530 -2.26 5.22 -16.24
N GLU A 531 -3.42 5.51 -16.84
CA GLU A 531 -4.40 4.50 -17.25
C GLU A 531 -4.08 3.89 -18.61
N GLU A 532 -3.17 4.50 -19.39
CA GLU A 532 -2.80 4.05 -20.73
C GLU A 532 -1.35 3.54 -20.80
N PRO A 533 -1.03 2.68 -21.81
CA PRO A 533 0.33 2.22 -22.04
C PRO A 533 1.33 3.36 -22.12
N GLN A 534 2.53 3.15 -21.61
CA GLN A 534 3.59 4.14 -21.51
C GLN A 534 4.74 3.80 -22.47
N VAL A 535 5.45 4.82 -22.92
CA VAL A 535 6.72 4.69 -23.63
C VAL A 535 7.83 5.23 -22.73
N VAL A 536 8.69 4.33 -22.29
CA VAL A 536 9.91 4.66 -21.53
C VAL A 536 11.03 4.88 -22.53
N VAL A 537 11.64 6.05 -22.46
CA VAL A 537 12.73 6.47 -23.35
C VAL A 537 13.99 6.67 -22.54
N VAL A 538 15.06 5.96 -22.89
CA VAL A 538 16.38 6.19 -22.31
C VAL A 538 17.14 7.15 -23.24
N THR A 539 17.55 8.30 -22.70
CA THR A 539 18.31 9.34 -23.41
C THR A 539 19.80 9.28 -23.06
N THR A 540 20.59 10.20 -23.55
CA THR A 540 22.01 10.35 -23.15
C THR A 540 22.19 10.81 -21.70
N ARG A 541 21.18 11.44 -21.09
CA ARG A 541 21.27 12.09 -19.78
C ARG A 541 20.32 11.54 -18.72
N GLY A 542 19.28 10.80 -19.11
CA GLY A 542 18.26 10.32 -18.18
C GLY A 542 17.23 9.42 -18.82
N VAL A 543 16.13 9.25 -18.12
CA VAL A 543 14.97 8.45 -18.51
C VAL A 543 13.77 9.39 -18.61
N GLN A 544 12.97 9.20 -19.67
CA GLN A 544 11.70 9.92 -19.87
C GLN A 544 10.57 8.91 -20.01
N ARG A 545 9.38 9.25 -19.51
CA ARG A 545 8.17 8.47 -19.64
C ARG A 545 7.11 9.33 -20.34
N HIS A 546 6.48 8.76 -21.35
CA HIS A 546 5.45 9.42 -22.16
C HIS A 546 4.24 8.53 -22.29
N ASP A 547 3.06 9.13 -22.37
CA ASP A 547 1.83 8.43 -22.70
C ASP A 547 1.91 7.93 -24.15
N ALA A 548 1.60 6.65 -24.39
CA ALA A 548 1.78 6.04 -25.72
C ALA A 548 0.92 6.71 -26.80
N SER A 549 -0.26 7.22 -26.44
CA SER A 549 -1.18 7.92 -27.35
C SER A 549 -0.63 9.31 -27.80
N ARG A 550 0.19 9.93 -26.97
CA ARG A 550 0.78 11.28 -27.21
C ARG A 550 2.21 11.20 -27.69
N PHE A 551 2.84 10.03 -27.64
CA PHE A 551 4.20 9.84 -28.10
C PHE A 551 4.23 9.81 -29.63
N GLY A 552 4.46 10.96 -30.23
CA GLY A 552 4.63 11.15 -31.67
C GLY A 552 6.00 11.72 -31.97
N TYR A 553 6.80 10.93 -32.71
CA TYR A 553 8.12 11.37 -33.14
C TYR A 553 7.98 12.43 -34.23
N ARG A 554 8.09 13.73 -33.90
CA ARG A 554 8.18 14.83 -34.89
C ARG A 554 9.64 15.28 -34.97
N VAL A 555 10.39 14.66 -35.88
CA VAL A 555 11.68 15.24 -36.31
C VAL A 555 11.60 15.48 -37.82
N SER A 556 11.75 16.72 -38.21
CA SER A 556 11.84 17.09 -39.62
C SER A 556 13.08 16.45 -40.25
N ALA A 557 12.93 15.72 -41.34
CA ALA A 557 14.03 15.18 -42.12
C ALA A 557 15.00 16.33 -42.52
N GLY A 558 16.31 16.13 -42.37
CA GLY A 558 17.34 16.98 -42.92
C GLY A 558 17.92 18.08 -42.00
N ALA A 559 17.56 18.19 -40.72
CA ALA A 559 18.17 19.13 -39.81
C ALA A 559 19.29 18.49 -38.98
N THR A 560 20.53 18.90 -39.13
CA THR A 560 21.63 18.68 -38.19
C THR A 560 21.32 19.46 -36.90
N SER A 561 20.61 18.88 -35.95
CA SER A 561 20.40 19.46 -34.61
C SER A 561 21.45 18.91 -33.65
N ARG A 562 21.86 19.77 -32.70
CA ARG A 562 22.64 19.26 -31.53
C ARG A 562 21.83 18.21 -30.85
N ALA A 563 22.34 17.00 -30.75
CA ALA A 563 21.71 15.88 -30.08
C ALA A 563 21.84 16.03 -28.54
N VAL A 564 21.29 17.13 -28.00
CA VAL A 564 21.36 17.40 -26.56
C VAL A 564 20.58 16.34 -25.77
N GLU A 565 19.62 15.64 -26.42
CA GLU A 565 18.82 14.52 -25.85
C GLU A 565 18.56 13.46 -26.91
N ALA A 566 19.63 12.82 -27.42
CA ALA A 566 19.43 11.70 -28.35
C ALA A 566 18.73 10.53 -27.61
N HIS A 567 17.58 10.13 -28.11
CA HIS A 567 16.87 8.94 -27.63
C HIS A 567 17.65 7.70 -28.06
N ARG A 568 17.99 6.83 -27.11
CA ARG A 568 18.84 5.66 -27.37
C ARG A 568 18.09 4.35 -27.34
N ILE A 569 17.15 4.21 -26.38
CA ILE A 569 16.38 2.99 -26.20
C ILE A 569 14.92 3.35 -25.93
N TYR A 570 14.01 2.59 -26.54
CA TYR A 570 12.57 2.73 -26.35
C TYR A 570 11.99 1.44 -25.79
N LEU A 571 11.08 1.57 -24.84
CA LEU A 571 10.33 0.46 -24.27
C LEU A 571 8.86 0.88 -24.18
N ARG A 572 7.98 0.14 -24.86
CA ARG A 572 6.53 0.28 -24.62
C ARG A 572 6.12 -0.73 -23.55
N ALA A 573 5.42 -0.29 -22.54
CA ALA A 573 5.03 -1.09 -21.40
C ALA A 573 3.72 -0.61 -20.79
N GLU A 574 3.02 -1.49 -20.11
CA GLU A 574 1.83 -1.12 -19.34
C GLU A 574 2.25 -0.42 -18.03
N PRO A 575 1.39 0.43 -17.48
CA PRO A 575 1.73 1.18 -16.25
C PRO A 575 2.11 0.30 -15.05
N GLU A 576 1.54 -0.89 -14.97
CA GLU A 576 1.76 -1.86 -13.89
C GLU A 576 3.01 -2.73 -14.11
N ASP A 577 3.58 -2.70 -15.32
CA ASP A 577 4.76 -3.49 -15.62
C ASP A 577 5.96 -3.10 -14.77
N THR A 578 6.75 -4.10 -14.37
CA THR A 578 8.04 -3.85 -13.73
C THR A 578 9.10 -3.58 -14.78
N VAL A 579 9.65 -2.35 -14.78
CA VAL A 579 10.78 -1.99 -15.64
C VAL A 579 12.10 -2.23 -14.93
N VAL A 580 13.11 -2.67 -15.68
CA VAL A 580 14.49 -2.76 -15.23
C VAL A 580 15.40 -1.90 -16.11
N LEU A 581 16.28 -1.11 -15.50
CA LEU A 581 17.35 -0.33 -16.14
C LEU A 581 18.68 -0.98 -15.77
N VAL A 582 19.61 -1.06 -16.72
CA VAL A 582 20.92 -1.66 -16.48
C VAL A 582 22.03 -0.68 -16.84
N SER A 583 23.01 -0.53 -15.95
CA SER A 583 24.15 0.34 -16.17
C SER A 583 25.35 -0.40 -16.81
N ASP A 584 26.26 0.36 -17.44
CA ASP A 584 27.51 -0.15 -18.01
C ASP A 584 28.47 -0.70 -16.94
N ARG A 585 28.28 -0.37 -15.66
CA ARG A 585 29.01 -0.91 -14.52
C ARG A 585 28.41 -2.18 -13.90
N GLY A 586 27.35 -2.73 -14.50
CA GLY A 586 26.77 -3.98 -14.10
C GLY A 586 25.83 -3.90 -12.90
N ARG A 587 25.24 -2.73 -12.69
CA ARG A 587 24.16 -2.50 -11.73
C ARG A 587 22.81 -2.50 -12.43
N ALA A 588 21.79 -3.01 -11.77
CA ALA A 588 20.40 -2.92 -12.22
C ALA A 588 19.58 -2.10 -11.22
N TRP A 589 18.65 -1.33 -11.75
CA TRP A 589 17.59 -0.62 -11.04
C TRP A 589 16.26 -1.17 -11.52
N TRP A 590 15.29 -1.36 -10.63
CA TRP A 590 13.96 -1.80 -11.00
C TRP A 590 12.88 -1.01 -10.29
N GLY A 591 11.71 -0.88 -10.91
CA GLY A 591 10.55 -0.19 -10.37
C GLY A 591 9.34 -0.38 -11.27
N THR A 592 8.17 0.17 -10.88
CA THR A 592 6.94 0.12 -11.68
C THR A 592 6.96 1.22 -12.72
N VAL A 593 6.60 0.91 -13.99
CA VAL A 593 6.58 1.87 -15.10
C VAL A 593 5.76 3.13 -14.77
N GLY A 594 4.55 2.96 -14.25
CA GLY A 594 3.67 4.06 -13.89
C GLY A 594 4.21 4.98 -12.78
N ARG A 595 5.18 4.48 -11.99
CA ARG A 595 5.85 5.25 -10.92
C ARG A 595 7.16 5.90 -11.35
N LEU A 596 7.64 5.62 -12.55
CA LEU A 596 8.78 6.34 -13.08
C LEU A 596 8.42 7.82 -13.24
N PRO A 597 9.31 8.75 -12.87
CA PRO A 597 9.12 10.17 -13.16
C PRO A 597 8.92 10.42 -14.66
N ARG A 598 8.16 11.43 -15.04
CA ARG A 598 8.00 11.82 -16.46
C ARG A 598 9.34 12.18 -17.11
N SER A 599 10.27 12.72 -16.34
CA SER A 599 11.67 12.95 -16.76
C SER A 599 12.55 12.92 -15.52
N ALA A 600 13.63 12.15 -15.55
CA ALA A 600 14.63 12.09 -14.50
C ALA A 600 16.03 11.98 -15.10
N GLY A 601 16.98 12.75 -14.60
CA GLY A 601 18.39 12.58 -14.89
C GLY A 601 18.92 11.27 -14.28
N PHE A 602 19.98 10.71 -14.81
CA PHE A 602 20.58 9.51 -14.24
C PHE A 602 21.09 9.71 -12.81
N GLU A 603 21.58 10.90 -12.49
CA GLU A 603 22.00 11.26 -11.13
C GLU A 603 20.79 11.31 -10.18
N ASP A 604 19.63 11.78 -10.65
CA ASP A 604 18.37 11.82 -9.87
C ASP A 604 17.84 10.40 -9.56
N LEU A 605 18.14 9.44 -10.45
CA LEU A 605 17.85 8.01 -10.21
C LEU A 605 18.95 7.30 -9.37
N GLY A 606 19.92 8.06 -8.83
CA GLY A 606 20.99 7.50 -7.98
C GLY A 606 22.12 6.83 -8.76
N LEU A 607 22.26 7.07 -10.06
CA LEU A 607 23.37 6.56 -10.86
C LEU A 607 24.63 7.40 -10.61
N SER A 608 25.78 6.75 -10.48
CA SER A 608 27.04 7.46 -10.21
C SER A 608 27.52 8.27 -11.43
N LYS A 609 28.16 9.41 -11.18
CA LYS A 609 28.68 10.27 -12.24
C LYS A 609 29.55 9.51 -13.22
N GLY A 610 29.29 9.66 -14.52
CA GLY A 610 29.99 9.00 -15.60
C GLY A 610 29.59 7.55 -15.86
N GLU A 611 28.58 7.04 -15.20
CA GLU A 611 27.92 5.76 -15.47
C GLU A 611 26.75 5.98 -16.43
N ARG A 612 26.45 5.00 -17.29
CA ARG A 612 25.43 5.12 -18.35
C ARG A 612 24.48 3.91 -18.33
N VAL A 613 23.22 4.15 -18.62
CA VAL A 613 22.27 3.05 -18.87
C VAL A 613 22.51 2.47 -20.26
N VAL A 614 22.63 1.15 -20.34
CA VAL A 614 22.92 0.38 -21.57
C VAL A 614 21.84 -0.63 -21.92
N GLY A 615 20.79 -0.74 -21.12
CA GLY A 615 19.66 -1.63 -21.38
C GLY A 615 18.45 -1.28 -20.56
N VAL A 616 17.26 -1.57 -21.14
CA VAL A 616 15.94 -1.44 -20.50
C VAL A 616 15.08 -2.63 -20.92
N GLY A 617 14.16 -3.05 -20.06
CA GLY A 617 13.18 -4.08 -20.39
C GLY A 617 12.13 -4.23 -19.30
N THR A 618 11.04 -4.95 -19.57
CA THR A 618 10.01 -5.32 -18.60
C THR A 618 10.26 -6.70 -18.02
N LEU A 619 10.26 -6.82 -16.69
CA LEU A 619 10.44 -8.07 -15.96
C LEU A 619 9.08 -8.73 -15.71
N SER A 620 8.94 -9.99 -16.11
CA SER A 620 7.85 -10.88 -15.74
C SER A 620 8.38 -12.08 -14.94
N GLU A 621 7.53 -12.80 -14.23
CA GLU A 621 7.94 -13.97 -13.40
C GLU A 621 8.72 -15.05 -14.17
N LYS A 622 8.45 -15.21 -15.47
CA LYS A 622 9.10 -16.21 -16.34
C LYS A 622 10.27 -15.64 -17.13
N SER A 623 10.62 -14.37 -16.96
CA SER A 623 11.68 -13.71 -17.69
C SER A 623 12.99 -13.68 -16.92
N CYS A 624 14.10 -13.52 -17.67
CA CYS A 624 15.41 -13.25 -17.10
C CYS A 624 15.97 -11.96 -17.68
N LEU A 625 16.67 -11.20 -16.85
CA LEU A 625 17.55 -10.15 -17.28
C LEU A 625 18.78 -10.78 -17.93
N VAL A 626 19.11 -10.40 -19.15
CA VAL A 626 20.25 -10.89 -19.93
C VAL A 626 21.25 -9.75 -20.14
N LEU A 627 22.50 -9.95 -19.78
CA LEU A 627 23.56 -8.95 -19.89
C LEU A 627 24.69 -9.49 -20.75
N GLY A 628 25.21 -8.64 -21.64
CA GLY A 628 26.39 -8.93 -22.46
C GLY A 628 27.53 -7.95 -22.18
N THR A 629 28.74 -8.45 -21.93
CA THR A 629 29.92 -7.62 -21.59
C THR A 629 30.85 -7.38 -22.76
N ARG A 630 31.70 -6.36 -22.64
CA ARG A 630 32.74 -6.01 -23.64
C ARG A 630 33.74 -7.15 -23.91
N ARG A 631 33.93 -8.06 -22.96
CA ARG A 631 34.77 -9.26 -23.10
C ARG A 631 34.02 -10.44 -23.71
N GLY A 632 32.76 -10.27 -24.12
CA GLY A 632 31.98 -11.32 -24.72
C GLY A 632 31.40 -12.32 -23.71
N GLN A 633 31.32 -11.96 -22.43
CA GLN A 633 30.61 -12.74 -21.42
C GLN A 633 29.11 -12.44 -21.52
N VAL A 634 28.30 -13.44 -21.22
CA VAL A 634 26.85 -13.32 -21.08
C VAL A 634 26.42 -13.87 -19.74
N LYS A 635 25.50 -13.16 -19.09
CA LYS A 635 24.89 -13.59 -17.83
C LYS A 635 23.38 -13.49 -17.91
N ARG A 636 22.67 -14.45 -17.32
CA ARG A 636 21.23 -14.37 -17.06
C ARG A 636 20.99 -14.28 -15.58
N VAL A 637 20.04 -13.43 -15.18
CA VAL A 637 19.59 -13.24 -13.80
C VAL A 637 18.07 -13.34 -13.80
N ARG A 638 17.47 -14.16 -12.94
CA ARG A 638 16.02 -14.31 -12.85
C ARG A 638 15.39 -13.02 -12.37
N ALA A 639 14.13 -12.78 -12.75
CA ALA A 639 13.37 -11.62 -12.29
C ALA A 639 13.30 -11.54 -10.75
N GLU A 640 13.12 -12.68 -10.07
CA GLU A 640 13.11 -12.77 -8.59
C GLU A 640 14.43 -12.33 -7.96
N ASP A 641 15.58 -12.72 -8.58
CA ASP A 641 16.92 -12.36 -8.10
C ASP A 641 17.19 -10.85 -8.30
N VAL A 642 16.69 -10.24 -9.38
CA VAL A 642 16.78 -8.80 -9.62
C VAL A 642 15.92 -8.05 -8.59
N LYS A 643 14.70 -8.51 -8.36
CA LYS A 643 13.74 -7.93 -7.39
C LYS A 643 14.13 -8.17 -5.92
N SER A 644 15.14 -8.97 -5.63
CA SER A 644 15.66 -9.16 -4.27
C SER A 644 16.36 -7.91 -3.71
N SER A 645 16.73 -6.96 -4.57
CA SER A 645 17.19 -5.62 -4.15
C SER A 645 15.99 -4.70 -3.85
N ALA A 646 16.22 -3.63 -3.10
CA ALA A 646 15.17 -2.65 -2.86
C ALA A 646 14.69 -1.99 -4.17
N GLU A 647 13.36 -1.79 -4.29
CA GLU A 647 12.75 -1.06 -5.40
C GLU A 647 13.36 0.34 -5.53
N ALA A 648 13.47 0.85 -6.75
CA ALA A 648 14.05 2.16 -7.07
C ALA A 648 15.50 2.35 -6.58
N SER A 649 16.26 1.27 -6.43
CA SER A 649 17.68 1.29 -6.02
C SER A 649 18.59 0.55 -7.00
N TRP A 650 19.85 1.02 -7.12
CA TRP A 650 20.86 0.39 -7.98
C TRP A 650 21.61 -0.72 -7.22
N ALA A 651 21.44 -1.95 -7.65
CA ALA A 651 22.13 -3.11 -7.09
C ALA A 651 23.01 -3.80 -8.12
N MET A 652 24.14 -4.38 -7.68
CA MET A 652 25.03 -5.15 -8.55
C MET A 652 24.36 -6.44 -9.01
N VAL A 653 24.39 -6.71 -10.32
CA VAL A 653 23.82 -7.93 -10.93
C VAL A 653 24.84 -8.74 -11.73
N ILE A 654 26.03 -8.21 -11.99
CA ILE A 654 27.12 -8.92 -12.64
C ILE A 654 28.48 -8.43 -12.13
N GLY A 655 29.42 -9.36 -11.84
CA GLY A 655 30.79 -9.05 -11.50
C GLY A 655 31.62 -8.76 -12.76
N LEU A 656 32.10 -7.54 -12.88
CA LEU A 656 33.00 -7.14 -13.96
C LEU A 656 34.46 -7.34 -13.52
N GLY A 657 35.19 -8.20 -14.18
CA GLY A 657 36.53 -8.56 -13.77
C GLY A 657 37.64 -7.92 -14.58
N GLY A 658 38.69 -7.46 -13.89
CA GLY A 658 40.04 -7.16 -14.40
C GLY A 658 40.21 -6.28 -15.66
N GLU A 659 41.43 -5.87 -15.98
CA GLU A 659 41.76 -5.08 -17.16
C GLU A 659 41.41 -5.77 -18.48
N ASP A 660 40.90 -5.03 -19.47
CA ASP A 660 40.60 -5.51 -20.83
C ASP A 660 41.92 -5.61 -21.63
N PRO A 661 42.37 -6.81 -22.00
CA PRO A 661 43.61 -6.98 -22.76
C PRO A 661 43.60 -6.43 -24.19
N SER A 662 42.36 -6.17 -24.74
CA SER A 662 42.16 -5.65 -26.09
C SER A 662 42.10 -4.13 -26.15
N ALA A 663 41.95 -3.45 -25.02
CA ALA A 663 41.82 -1.99 -24.93
C ALA A 663 43.14 -1.33 -24.55
N GLY A 664 44.21 -1.57 -25.19
CA GLY A 664 45.54 -0.86 -25.18
C GLY A 664 45.86 0.17 -24.09
N SER A 665 45.30 0.09 -22.90
CA SER A 665 45.60 0.78 -21.63
C SER A 665 44.47 0.60 -20.63
N GLY A 666 44.58 -0.39 -19.68
CA GLY A 666 43.99 -0.33 -18.33
C GLY A 666 42.49 -0.15 -18.18
N ARG A 667 41.62 -0.39 -19.19
CA ARG A 667 40.14 -0.26 -19.01
C ARG A 667 39.56 -1.57 -18.48
N SER A 668 38.79 -1.46 -17.37
CA SER A 668 38.00 -2.55 -16.83
C SER A 668 36.89 -3.02 -17.80
N ASP A 669 36.40 -4.28 -17.66
CA ASP A 669 35.26 -4.79 -18.42
C ASP A 669 34.00 -3.91 -18.14
N ALA A 670 33.05 -3.92 -19.06
CA ALA A 670 31.83 -3.16 -18.94
C ALA A 670 30.64 -3.93 -19.58
N VAL A 671 29.44 -3.72 -19.12
CA VAL A 671 28.24 -4.18 -19.81
C VAL A 671 28.05 -3.33 -21.07
N LEU A 672 27.89 -3.99 -22.21
CA LEU A 672 27.66 -3.33 -23.50
C LEU A 672 26.19 -3.20 -23.85
N PHE A 673 25.40 -4.21 -23.49
CA PHE A 673 23.96 -4.25 -23.71
C PHE A 673 23.30 -5.10 -22.66
N ALA A 674 22.04 -4.83 -22.41
CA ALA A 674 21.17 -5.66 -21.61
C ALA A 674 19.72 -5.61 -22.14
N GLY A 675 18.96 -6.64 -21.85
CA GLY A 675 17.55 -6.72 -22.18
C GLY A 675 16.89 -7.84 -21.40
N VAL A 676 15.59 -8.02 -21.56
CA VAL A 676 14.80 -9.04 -20.86
C VAL A 676 14.27 -10.06 -21.86
N GLY A 677 14.34 -11.35 -21.51
CA GLY A 677 13.81 -12.41 -22.35
C GLY A 677 13.66 -13.73 -21.61
N GLY A 678 12.80 -14.61 -22.15
CA GLY A 678 12.61 -15.99 -21.67
C GLY A 678 13.71 -16.93 -22.19
N ASP A 679 13.52 -18.24 -22.01
CA ASP A 679 14.47 -19.28 -22.49
C ASP A 679 14.57 -19.32 -24.00
N GLU A 680 13.47 -19.05 -24.75
CA GLU A 680 13.42 -19.03 -26.22
C GLU A 680 13.98 -17.73 -26.81
N ALA A 681 14.21 -16.69 -26.00
CA ALA A 681 14.82 -15.44 -26.46
C ALA A 681 16.20 -15.72 -27.06
N GLN A 682 16.64 -14.83 -27.93
CA GLN A 682 17.96 -14.98 -28.57
C GLN A 682 18.86 -13.82 -28.20
N VAL A 683 20.11 -14.14 -28.00
CA VAL A 683 21.18 -13.18 -27.67
C VAL A 683 22.08 -13.01 -28.88
N MET A 684 22.35 -11.75 -29.21
CA MET A 684 23.22 -11.43 -30.33
C MET A 684 24.36 -10.51 -29.89
N PHE A 685 25.58 -10.88 -30.18
CA PHE A 685 26.78 -10.06 -30.01
C PHE A 685 27.26 -9.55 -31.35
N PHE A 686 27.60 -8.28 -31.44
CA PHE A 686 28.16 -7.62 -32.62
C PHE A 686 29.62 -7.22 -32.38
N GLY A 687 30.52 -7.74 -33.13
CA GLY A 687 31.92 -7.35 -33.19
C GLY A 687 32.23 -6.46 -34.39
N THR A 688 33.43 -5.94 -34.45
CA THR A 688 33.92 -5.15 -35.61
C THR A 688 33.92 -5.93 -36.91
N SER A 689 33.99 -7.25 -36.90
CA SER A 689 33.99 -8.09 -38.09
C SER A 689 32.88 -9.18 -38.09
N ARG A 690 32.50 -9.68 -36.92
CA ARG A 690 31.64 -10.85 -36.76
C ARG A 690 30.52 -10.65 -35.77
N ALA A 691 29.43 -11.43 -35.94
CA ALA A 691 28.32 -11.50 -34.99
C ALA A 691 28.03 -12.94 -34.61
N ASN A 692 27.70 -13.18 -33.33
CA ASN A 692 27.24 -14.48 -32.85
C ASN A 692 25.80 -14.36 -32.33
N ARG A 693 24.92 -15.28 -32.77
CA ARG A 693 23.50 -15.35 -32.36
C ARG A 693 23.23 -16.74 -31.78
N PHE A 694 22.70 -16.80 -30.57
CA PHE A 694 22.42 -18.07 -29.88
C PHE A 694 21.18 -17.93 -28.98
N VAL A 695 20.62 -19.05 -28.52
CA VAL A 695 19.43 -19.07 -27.67
C VAL A 695 19.80 -18.75 -26.24
N ALA A 696 19.06 -17.86 -25.60
CA ALA A 696 19.30 -17.43 -24.21
C ALA A 696 19.26 -18.60 -23.22
N GLY A 697 18.38 -19.59 -23.44
CA GLY A 697 18.26 -20.81 -22.66
C GLY A 697 19.56 -21.64 -22.52
N GLU A 698 20.54 -21.46 -23.42
CA GLU A 698 21.87 -22.09 -23.28
C GLU A 698 22.71 -21.53 -22.13
N VAL A 699 22.26 -20.44 -21.51
CA VAL A 699 22.93 -19.78 -20.37
C VAL A 699 22.08 -20.03 -19.12
N ASN A 700 22.57 -20.84 -18.20
CA ASN A 700 21.91 -21.06 -16.92
C ASN A 700 21.85 -19.75 -16.11
N PRO A 701 20.70 -19.39 -15.50
CA PRO A 701 20.59 -18.22 -14.63
C PRO A 701 21.55 -18.29 -13.43
N GLN A 702 22.11 -17.16 -13.04
CA GLN A 702 23.06 -17.03 -11.94
C GLN A 702 22.60 -15.94 -10.97
N ALA A 703 22.19 -16.32 -9.77
CA ALA A 703 21.73 -15.42 -8.72
C ALA A 703 22.85 -14.59 -8.08
N THR A 704 24.10 -15.14 -8.02
CA THR A 704 25.21 -14.48 -7.32
C THR A 704 25.63 -13.18 -8.03
N PRO A 705 25.53 -11.99 -7.41
CA PRO A 705 25.87 -10.71 -8.03
C PRO A 705 27.31 -10.62 -8.55
N SER A 706 28.27 -11.21 -7.84
CA SER A 706 29.71 -11.23 -8.23
C SER A 706 30.05 -12.18 -9.36
N ALA A 707 29.12 -13.05 -9.80
CA ALA A 707 29.39 -13.97 -10.90
C ALA A 707 29.54 -13.21 -12.23
N ARG A 708 30.56 -13.57 -13.01
CA ARG A 708 30.98 -12.88 -14.25
C ARG A 708 30.22 -13.34 -15.50
N GLY A 709 29.33 -14.33 -15.37
CA GLY A 709 28.67 -14.97 -16.51
C GLY A 709 29.54 -16.04 -17.19
N VAL A 710 29.17 -16.39 -18.40
CA VAL A 710 29.83 -17.42 -19.22
C VAL A 710 30.15 -16.86 -20.61
N ALA A 711 31.03 -17.53 -21.39
CA ALA A 711 31.37 -17.07 -22.73
C ALA A 711 30.15 -17.09 -23.68
N GLY A 712 29.78 -15.91 -24.22
CA GLY A 712 28.75 -15.71 -25.22
C GLY A 712 29.30 -15.70 -26.66
N ILE A 713 30.48 -15.08 -26.84
CA ILE A 713 31.22 -15.05 -28.10
C ILE A 713 32.74 -15.14 -27.82
N LYS A 714 33.47 -15.78 -28.72
CA LYS A 714 34.92 -15.80 -28.66
C LYS A 714 35.49 -14.62 -29.46
N VAL A 715 35.91 -13.58 -28.74
CA VAL A 715 36.48 -12.37 -29.34
C VAL A 715 37.92 -12.67 -29.80
N ARG A 716 38.27 -12.35 -31.05
CA ARG A 716 39.64 -12.50 -31.59
C ARG A 716 40.53 -11.33 -31.14
N LYS A 717 41.83 -11.48 -31.15
CA LYS A 717 42.81 -10.47 -30.71
C LYS A 717 42.70 -9.12 -31.45
N GLU A 718 42.22 -9.14 -32.68
CA GLU A 718 42.09 -7.95 -33.54
C GLU A 718 40.67 -7.41 -33.61
N ASP A 719 39.71 -8.08 -32.90
CA ASP A 719 38.29 -7.76 -32.92
C ASP A 719 37.89 -7.12 -31.58
N ARG A 720 36.97 -6.19 -31.63
CA ARG A 720 36.34 -5.64 -30.45
C ARG A 720 34.84 -5.76 -30.58
N LEU A 721 34.11 -5.88 -29.47
CA LEU A 721 32.67 -5.85 -29.48
C LEU A 721 32.17 -4.40 -29.54
N LEU A 722 31.20 -4.16 -30.41
CA LEU A 722 30.54 -2.86 -30.62
C LEU A 722 29.21 -2.75 -29.84
N GLY A 723 28.54 -3.88 -29.60
CA GLY A 723 27.26 -3.92 -28.93
C GLY A 723 26.63 -5.30 -29.00
N GLY A 724 25.33 -5.37 -28.74
CA GLY A 724 24.53 -6.58 -28.85
C GLY A 724 23.06 -6.28 -28.66
N ALA A 725 22.24 -7.33 -28.78
CA ALA A 725 20.80 -7.25 -28.60
C ALA A 725 20.27 -8.51 -27.91
N VAL A 726 19.21 -8.34 -27.14
CA VAL A 726 18.35 -9.42 -26.65
C VAL A 726 17.06 -9.38 -27.42
N ILE A 727 16.77 -10.43 -28.18
CA ILE A 727 15.62 -10.58 -29.05
C ILE A 727 14.61 -11.41 -28.27
N SER A 728 13.64 -10.76 -27.66
CA SER A 728 12.59 -11.40 -26.85
C SER A 728 11.60 -12.21 -27.70
N ASP A 729 11.27 -11.72 -28.91
CA ASP A 729 10.45 -12.41 -29.89
C ASP A 729 11.29 -12.77 -31.12
N PRO A 730 11.72 -14.05 -31.27
CA PRO A 730 12.49 -14.51 -32.42
C PRO A 730 11.74 -14.47 -33.74
N THR A 731 10.41 -14.31 -33.75
CA THR A 731 9.55 -14.24 -34.92
C THR A 731 9.38 -12.84 -35.49
N ALA A 732 9.75 -11.82 -34.71
CA ALA A 732 9.68 -10.42 -35.12
C ALA A 732 10.58 -10.12 -36.32
N ASP A 733 10.09 -9.30 -37.26
CA ASP A 733 10.87 -8.87 -38.43
C ASP A 733 11.87 -7.78 -38.05
N LEU A 734 13.06 -8.23 -37.66
CA LEU A 734 14.14 -7.40 -37.17
C LEU A 734 15.37 -7.43 -38.10
N GLY A 735 16.12 -6.35 -38.09
CA GLY A 735 17.35 -6.21 -38.84
C GLY A 735 18.49 -5.58 -38.00
N ALA A 736 19.73 -5.87 -38.38
CA ALA A 736 20.91 -5.21 -37.84
C ALA A 736 21.35 -4.09 -38.82
N VAL A 737 21.39 -2.86 -38.30
CA VAL A 737 21.97 -1.72 -39.02
C VAL A 737 23.44 -1.62 -38.66
N VAL A 738 24.31 -1.67 -39.67
CA VAL A 738 25.77 -1.65 -39.52
C VAL A 738 26.36 -0.39 -40.20
N VAL A 739 27.26 0.28 -39.51
CA VAL A 739 27.96 1.48 -40.00
C VAL A 739 29.45 1.24 -39.98
N SER A 740 30.11 1.53 -41.14
CA SER A 740 31.53 1.45 -41.27
C SER A 740 32.26 2.79 -41.03
N MET A 741 33.53 2.77 -40.72
CA MET A 741 34.37 3.95 -40.52
C MET A 741 34.37 4.92 -41.71
N LYS A 742 34.15 4.47 -42.91
CA LYS A 742 34.13 5.27 -44.14
C LYS A 742 32.70 5.69 -44.57
N GLY A 743 31.74 5.55 -43.67
CA GLY A 743 30.40 6.04 -43.90
C GLY A 743 29.48 5.13 -44.70
N TYR A 744 29.84 3.88 -44.89
CA TYR A 744 28.94 2.90 -45.50
C TYR A 744 27.95 2.36 -44.50
N VAL A 745 26.67 2.36 -44.85
CA VAL A 745 25.55 1.87 -44.04
C VAL A 745 24.76 0.83 -44.76
N LYS A 746 24.28 -0.19 -44.09
CA LYS A 746 23.33 -1.17 -44.60
C LYS A 746 22.49 -1.72 -43.47
N ARG A 747 21.32 -2.25 -43.80
CA ARG A 747 20.47 -3.06 -42.95
C ARG A 747 20.52 -4.52 -43.37
N VAL A 748 20.78 -5.43 -42.44
CA VAL A 748 20.85 -6.87 -42.67
C VAL A 748 19.75 -7.57 -41.89
N PRO A 749 18.83 -8.30 -42.53
CA PRO A 749 17.78 -9.04 -41.79
C PRO A 749 18.41 -10.02 -40.77
N LEU A 750 17.85 -10.13 -39.59
CA LEU A 750 18.40 -11.02 -38.54
C LEU A 750 18.33 -12.52 -39.00
N ARG A 751 17.44 -12.89 -39.87
CA ARG A 751 17.39 -14.25 -40.47
C ARG A 751 18.67 -14.62 -41.24
N GLU A 752 19.44 -13.67 -41.70
CA GLU A 752 20.75 -13.90 -42.35
C GLU A 752 21.82 -14.40 -41.35
N PHE A 753 21.59 -14.26 -40.06
CA PHE A 753 22.47 -14.72 -38.99
C PHE A 753 21.96 -16.04 -38.43
N PRO A 754 22.61 -17.19 -38.77
CA PRO A 754 22.19 -18.49 -38.25
C PRO A 754 22.30 -18.49 -36.70
N VAL A 755 21.35 -19.15 -36.05
CA VAL A 755 21.45 -19.44 -34.62
C VAL A 755 22.59 -20.46 -34.43
N GLN A 756 23.57 -20.10 -33.63
CA GLN A 756 24.77 -20.92 -33.33
C GLN A 756 24.79 -21.23 -31.83
N GLY A 757 25.73 -22.05 -31.38
CA GLY A 757 25.97 -22.24 -29.97
C GLY A 757 26.71 -21.03 -29.34
N ARG A 758 26.48 -20.79 -28.03
CA ARG A 758 27.22 -19.78 -27.28
C ARG A 758 28.73 -20.05 -27.28
N GLY A 759 29.55 -18.99 -27.14
CA GLY A 759 30.99 -19.12 -27.15
C GLY A 759 31.63 -19.42 -28.52
N GLY A 760 30.82 -19.40 -29.60
CA GLY A 760 31.26 -19.54 -30.97
C GLY A 760 32.09 -18.34 -31.47
N GLN A 761 32.70 -18.47 -32.63
CA GLN A 761 33.44 -17.39 -33.31
C GLN A 761 32.53 -16.44 -34.09
N GLY A 762 31.23 -16.78 -34.23
CA GLY A 762 30.28 -16.04 -35.01
C GLY A 762 30.49 -16.06 -36.53
N VAL A 763 29.55 -15.44 -37.26
CA VAL A 763 29.55 -15.29 -38.70
C VAL A 763 29.99 -13.89 -39.12
N LEU A 764 30.47 -13.73 -40.35
CA LEU A 764 30.91 -12.46 -40.90
C LEU A 764 29.71 -11.46 -40.97
N LEU A 765 29.93 -10.22 -40.49
CA LEU A 765 28.93 -9.14 -40.46
C LEU A 765 29.10 -8.18 -41.64
N LEU A 766 30.33 -7.90 -42.04
CA LEU A 766 30.69 -7.10 -43.22
C LEU A 766 31.97 -7.65 -43.85
N ASN A 767 32.02 -7.69 -45.16
CA ASN A 767 33.27 -7.92 -45.86
C ASN A 767 34.09 -6.61 -45.87
N GLN A 768 35.04 -6.57 -44.97
CA GLN A 768 35.91 -5.38 -44.79
C GLN A 768 36.90 -5.24 -45.92
N THR A 769 36.89 -4.11 -46.59
CA THR A 769 37.80 -3.76 -47.68
C THR A 769 38.53 -2.45 -47.35
N LYS A 770 39.59 -2.12 -48.09
CA LYS A 770 40.22 -0.81 -47.96
C LYS A 770 39.27 0.36 -48.23
N SER A 771 38.17 0.13 -48.99
CA SER A 771 37.15 1.13 -49.29
C SER A 771 36.11 1.32 -48.19
N THR A 772 35.73 0.29 -47.44
CA THR A 772 34.72 0.37 -46.34
C THR A 772 35.35 0.68 -45.00
N GLY A 773 36.53 0.23 -44.72
CA GLY A 773 37.15 0.27 -43.39
C GLY A 773 36.44 -0.69 -42.40
N PRO A 774 36.84 -0.70 -41.13
CA PRO A 774 36.19 -1.50 -40.08
C PRO A 774 34.82 -0.95 -39.72
N LEU A 775 33.98 -1.79 -39.08
CA LEU A 775 32.71 -1.33 -38.48
C LEU A 775 32.98 -0.49 -37.25
N VAL A 776 32.21 0.57 -37.08
CA VAL A 776 32.30 1.50 -35.95
C VAL A 776 31.07 1.45 -35.03
N ALA A 777 29.87 1.20 -35.59
CA ALA A 777 28.62 1.10 -34.82
C ALA A 777 27.68 0.10 -35.44
N VAL A 778 26.88 -0.58 -34.59
CA VAL A 778 25.87 -1.58 -34.96
C VAL A 778 24.72 -1.52 -33.96
N ALA A 779 23.47 -1.57 -34.44
CA ALA A 779 22.28 -1.74 -33.60
C ALA A 779 21.30 -2.69 -34.29
N ALA A 780 20.49 -3.40 -33.49
CA ALA A 780 19.36 -4.19 -33.96
C ALA A 780 18.05 -3.48 -33.66
N GLY A 781 17.07 -3.60 -34.58
CA GLY A 781 15.76 -3.02 -34.42
C GLY A 781 14.81 -3.43 -35.54
N PRO A 782 13.57 -2.86 -35.60
CA PRO A 782 12.56 -3.16 -36.61
C PRO A 782 13.08 -2.97 -38.05
N MET A 783 12.60 -3.78 -38.96
CA MET A 783 13.02 -3.71 -40.38
C MET A 783 12.57 -2.43 -41.08
N ASP A 784 11.45 -1.86 -40.65
CA ASP A 784 10.86 -0.61 -41.15
C ASP A 784 11.24 0.63 -40.30
N GLY A 785 12.01 0.42 -39.21
CA GLY A 785 12.39 1.49 -38.31
C GLY A 785 13.33 2.53 -38.96
N SER A 786 13.15 3.81 -38.63
CA SER A 786 14.10 4.88 -39.01
C SER A 786 15.42 4.72 -38.24
N VAL A 787 16.50 5.28 -38.79
CA VAL A 787 17.83 5.13 -38.21
C VAL A 787 18.43 6.49 -37.86
N ASP A 788 18.87 6.64 -36.63
CA ASP A 788 19.61 7.79 -36.17
C ASP A 788 21.08 7.41 -35.94
N LEU A 789 21.96 8.17 -36.54
CA LEU A 789 23.39 8.10 -36.35
C LEU A 789 23.82 9.23 -35.41
N ILE A 790 24.62 8.91 -34.40
CA ILE A 790 25.13 9.86 -33.42
C ILE A 790 26.65 9.86 -33.46
N SER A 791 27.24 11.03 -33.63
CA SER A 791 28.69 11.21 -33.63
C SER A 791 29.25 11.37 -32.20
N ALA A 792 30.57 11.27 -32.07
CA ALA A 792 31.26 11.43 -30.78
C ALA A 792 31.12 12.83 -30.17
N ASP A 793 30.85 13.84 -31.00
CA ASP A 793 30.59 15.25 -30.62
C ASP A 793 29.08 15.55 -30.45
N GLU A 794 28.26 14.49 -30.24
CA GLU A 794 26.83 14.56 -30.03
C GLU A 794 26.00 15.19 -31.16
N LYS A 795 26.47 15.14 -32.41
CA LYS A 795 25.68 15.47 -33.58
C LYS A 795 24.86 14.27 -34.04
N ARG A 796 23.67 14.54 -34.57
CA ARG A 796 22.74 13.51 -35.05
C ARG A 796 22.49 13.67 -36.54
N GLN A 797 22.49 12.54 -37.24
CA GLN A 797 22.02 12.42 -38.63
C GLN A 797 20.94 11.36 -38.69
N ARG A 798 19.75 11.70 -39.21
CA ARG A 798 18.68 10.73 -39.47
C ARG A 798 18.78 10.20 -40.88
N LEU A 799 18.64 8.89 -41.03
CA LEU A 799 18.49 8.18 -42.28
C LEU A 799 17.07 7.63 -42.36
N ASP A 800 16.27 8.13 -43.31
CA ASP A 800 14.90 7.68 -43.51
C ASP A 800 14.86 6.32 -44.25
N GLU A 801 15.82 6.07 -45.13
CA GLU A 801 16.01 4.82 -45.85
C GLU A 801 17.44 4.29 -45.66
N VAL A 802 17.57 3.03 -45.32
CA VAL A 802 18.83 2.31 -45.24
C VAL A 802 18.75 1.08 -46.12
N PRO A 803 19.68 0.89 -47.08
CA PRO A 803 19.62 -0.19 -48.05
C PRO A 803 19.60 -1.57 -47.39
N LEU A 804 18.68 -2.40 -47.82
CA LEU A 804 18.54 -3.78 -47.39
C LEU A 804 19.57 -4.63 -48.14
N GLU A 805 20.50 -5.25 -47.41
CA GLU A 805 21.63 -5.94 -48.01
C GLU A 805 21.93 -7.26 -47.29
N ASN A 806 22.60 -8.19 -47.99
CA ASN A 806 23.14 -9.40 -47.40
C ASN A 806 24.35 -9.10 -46.49
N ARG A 807 24.70 -10.01 -45.59
CA ARG A 807 25.84 -9.88 -44.66
C ARG A 807 27.16 -9.56 -45.37
N ALA A 808 27.42 -10.17 -46.53
CA ALA A 808 28.66 -10.04 -47.22
C ALA A 808 28.80 -8.73 -48.03
N ASN A 809 27.74 -8.03 -48.32
CA ASN A 809 27.72 -6.82 -49.12
C ASN A 809 28.28 -5.63 -48.33
N ARG A 810 28.69 -4.59 -49.07
CA ARG A 810 29.36 -3.39 -48.44
C ARG A 810 28.38 -2.32 -47.95
N GLY A 811 27.14 -2.31 -48.45
CA GLY A 811 26.19 -1.20 -48.22
C GLY A 811 26.46 0.03 -49.08
N GLU A 812 25.74 1.11 -48.81
CA GLU A 812 25.84 2.42 -49.47
C GLU A 812 26.51 3.48 -48.60
N LYS A 813 27.17 4.45 -49.20
CA LYS A 813 27.82 5.54 -48.52
C LYS A 813 26.78 6.66 -48.22
N LEU A 814 26.25 6.67 -47.01
CA LEU A 814 25.16 7.57 -46.59
C LEU A 814 25.53 8.51 -45.42
N VAL A 815 26.68 8.29 -44.79
CA VAL A 815 27.06 9.04 -43.58
C VAL A 815 27.83 10.30 -43.97
N GLU A 816 27.33 11.44 -43.48
CA GLU A 816 27.94 12.76 -43.57
C GLU A 816 28.65 13.21 -42.29
N LEU A 817 28.36 12.51 -41.16
CA LEU A 817 28.98 12.80 -39.87
C LEU A 817 30.40 12.31 -39.79
N GLU A 818 31.26 13.10 -39.16
CA GLU A 818 32.62 12.67 -38.79
C GLU A 818 32.50 11.83 -37.48
N GLU A 819 33.17 10.68 -37.42
CA GLU A 819 33.26 9.81 -36.23
C GLU A 819 31.89 9.35 -35.62
N VAL A 820 31.13 8.55 -36.37
CA VAL A 820 29.93 7.91 -35.82
C VAL A 820 30.31 7.06 -34.63
N ALA A 821 29.71 7.36 -33.47
CA ALA A 821 29.91 6.65 -32.22
C ALA A 821 28.80 5.66 -31.91
N GLU A 822 27.57 5.93 -32.35
CA GLU A 822 26.36 5.14 -31.99
C GLU A 822 25.33 5.13 -33.13
N VAL A 823 24.59 4.05 -33.21
CA VAL A 823 23.43 3.85 -34.09
C VAL A 823 22.23 3.52 -33.24
N VAL A 824 21.09 4.18 -33.51
CA VAL A 824 19.80 3.90 -32.88
C VAL A 824 18.82 3.55 -33.99
N VAL A 825 18.12 2.43 -33.86
CA VAL A 825 17.03 2.01 -34.75
C VAL A 825 15.72 2.20 -34.01
N LEU A 826 14.83 2.99 -34.61
CA LEU A 826 13.59 3.47 -33.95
C LEU A 826 12.35 2.72 -34.45
#